data_07b356cbd7435b14d5dcc8d47fbd57cb
#
_entry.id   07b356cbd7435b14d5dcc8d47fbd57cb
#
_cell.length_a   1.000
_cell.length_b   1.000
_cell.length_c   1.000
_cell.angle_alpha   90.00
_cell.angle_beta   90.00
_cell.angle_gamma   90.00
#
_symmetry.space_group_name_H-M   'P 1'
#
loop_
_entity.id
_entity.type
_entity.pdbx_description
1 polymer ?
#
loop_
_entity_poly.entity_id
_entity_poly.type
_entity_poly.pdbx_seq_one_letter_code
_entity_poly.pdbx_strand_id
1 'polypeptide(L)'
;LFNDLQKFFNELYLNVKNDKQSLTSYYSEKEKRTQAYNMTIVAKLNDINPLTTFFNLDLKLSKNTLIKGNFSNGLTTIFKAYSSIDTIDFNHKIFAGNELDFNASKIRDSTNVLALLSFNSERQQITKGFKTKNLLCEAVWNKDHIDLGLDFDQEGVTNLVRLKTEIDFQLDSTKIKILPSTIKFLDHDWIINPKNYILLKNKEVSINHLSINNEMQSILIDGNISERTDKELGFIISNLKLDLLNVISTEKFAGTLNATLKARDFYTNPYFQNKTFAKDLTINDFLIGDVNGTNEWNQKTNKFDLSFFVDRLDQRIISLEGYYDPTSKNSPLNVIATLNKANLKIAEPVLKGLFSNLSGTLTGNYGITGSFNEPKVEGEGKIEGGKMTIDYLKTTYSVSGILGMLPTKILFKDLVLTDVFNNTGTLRGYLAHKSYSYSSMNLYLESDFNNVQLLNTSSKDNSLFYGTAYGTGSLSITGPINHLQFNGNGKSEKNTRIFIPFGGAAAVEKEEFINFVHFTDSSKSGISKKQLKEKVALSGITFDLNLEVTPDAYGEFIIDAKSGDIIRGRGNGQIKLQLDTKGEFNMFGSLEFQEGGYNFTLFDIINKEFKIQKGSKITWAGDPFQGVLSLTAVYRQLASYAPIYGNQTTLTSSTTALTDPALKRRYPVEVILKLEGPMLSPQINFDIEAKDLPSSVIVQGIALRIAFDSFKARLDELELKNQVFSLIVLRKFKEIGESFSVTNQSVFTSVSELFSNQLSYWISQVDQNLEVDLDLGTLDQEAFNTFQLRLSYSLLNGRLRITRDGTFNNNSSQTNRADVSSIIGDFTVDYLLTPDGTFKIKAYSRSNSNTALNSLTNQSALTTGVSLLHTKNFNSLGELLGIARNKRRRELNDEKEGAN
;
A
#
# COMPACT_ATOMS: atom_id res chain seq x y z
N LEU A 1 19.44 -10.16 -59.98
CA LEU A 1 19.24 -9.17 -58.95
C LEU A 1 19.18 -9.83 -57.57
N PHE A 2 18.16 -10.66 -57.28
CA PHE A 2 18.10 -11.42 -56.03
C PHE A 2 19.30 -12.30 -55.82
N ASN A 3 19.78 -12.98 -56.85
CA ASN A 3 20.98 -13.78 -56.81
C ASN A 3 22.24 -12.94 -56.46
N ASP A 4 22.36 -11.73 -56.99
CA ASP A 4 23.51 -10.86 -56.71
C ASP A 4 23.47 -10.32 -55.24
N LEU A 5 22.29 -9.99 -54.74
CA LEU A 5 22.11 -9.66 -53.34
C LEU A 5 22.43 -10.87 -52.46
N GLN A 6 21.84 -12.03 -52.75
CA GLN A 6 22.15 -13.27 -52.02
C GLN A 6 23.64 -13.61 -52.06
N LYS A 7 24.26 -13.50 -53.23
CA LYS A 7 25.69 -13.68 -53.37
C LYS A 7 26.50 -12.72 -52.50
N PHE A 8 26.16 -11.42 -52.50
CA PHE A 8 26.79 -10.41 -51.68
C PHE A 8 26.73 -10.76 -50.20
N PHE A 9 25.58 -11.12 -49.65
CA PHE A 9 25.45 -11.50 -48.27
C PHE A 9 26.10 -12.83 -47.95
N ASN A 10 26.05 -13.80 -48.82
CA ASN A 10 26.82 -15.06 -48.64
C ASN A 10 28.30 -14.83 -48.59
N GLU A 11 28.83 -13.94 -49.41
CA GLU A 11 30.25 -13.57 -49.37
C GLU A 11 30.63 -12.84 -48.09
N LEU A 12 29.78 -11.95 -47.53
CA LEU A 12 29.96 -11.36 -46.22
C LEU A 12 29.98 -12.44 -45.13
N TYR A 13 29.02 -13.37 -45.19
CA TYR A 13 28.93 -14.48 -44.20
C TYR A 13 30.17 -15.39 -44.26
N LEU A 14 30.69 -15.76 -45.43
CA LEU A 14 31.89 -16.56 -45.58
C LEU A 14 33.12 -15.86 -45.01
N ASN A 15 33.23 -14.54 -45.15
CA ASN A 15 34.29 -13.74 -44.52
C ASN A 15 34.19 -13.78 -43.00
N VAL A 16 33.00 -13.62 -42.42
CA VAL A 16 32.77 -13.72 -40.97
C VAL A 16 33.13 -15.11 -40.44
N LYS A 17 32.77 -16.17 -41.20
CA LYS A 17 33.06 -17.54 -40.81
C LYS A 17 34.56 -17.88 -40.91
N ASN A 18 35.31 -17.00 -41.56
CA ASN A 18 36.76 -17.15 -41.78
C ASN A 18 37.16 -18.48 -42.43
N ASP A 19 36.26 -18.99 -43.29
CA ASP A 19 36.53 -20.21 -44.04
C ASP A 19 37.28 -19.87 -45.34
N LYS A 20 38.58 -19.67 -45.25
CA LYS A 20 39.46 -19.27 -46.37
C LYS A 20 39.48 -20.31 -47.50
N GLN A 21 39.32 -21.57 -47.14
CA GLN A 21 39.33 -22.63 -48.13
C GLN A 21 38.03 -22.55 -49.00
N SER A 22 36.89 -22.34 -48.37
CA SER A 22 35.63 -22.09 -49.05
C SER A 22 35.61 -20.78 -49.82
N LEU A 23 36.18 -19.69 -49.25
CA LEU A 23 36.35 -18.42 -49.95
C LEU A 23 37.24 -18.54 -51.19
N THR A 24 38.40 -19.21 -51.14
CA THR A 24 39.31 -19.42 -52.25
C THR A 24 38.64 -20.25 -53.33
N SER A 25 37.97 -21.33 -52.98
CA SER A 25 37.18 -22.16 -53.91
C SER A 25 36.03 -21.34 -54.54
N TYR A 26 35.32 -20.56 -53.76
CA TYR A 26 34.21 -19.73 -54.20
C TYR A 26 34.65 -18.68 -55.23
N TYR A 27 35.80 -18.02 -55.07
CA TYR A 27 36.37 -17.03 -55.97
C TYR A 27 37.07 -17.64 -57.19
N SER A 28 37.38 -18.91 -57.18
CA SER A 28 38.00 -19.60 -58.30
C SER A 28 37.01 -19.97 -59.43
N GLU A 29 35.73 -20.02 -59.17
CA GLU A 29 34.66 -20.22 -60.16
C GLU A 29 34.50 -18.96 -61.00
N LYS A 30 34.91 -19.02 -62.32
CA LYS A 30 34.71 -17.93 -63.28
C LYS A 30 33.26 -17.78 -63.63
N GLU A 31 32.49 -16.97 -62.93
CA GLU A 31 31.16 -16.59 -63.33
C GLU A 31 31.14 -15.55 -64.49
N LYS A 32 30.09 -15.60 -65.32
CA LYS A 32 29.84 -14.60 -66.35
C LYS A 32 29.78 -13.20 -65.72
N ARG A 33 30.54 -12.25 -66.31
CA ARG A 33 30.55 -10.84 -65.87
C ARG A 33 29.12 -10.28 -66.02
N THR A 34 28.46 -10.01 -64.89
CA THR A 34 27.18 -9.27 -64.85
C THR A 34 27.44 -7.81 -65.18
N GLN A 35 26.47 -7.15 -65.86
CA GLN A 35 26.56 -5.72 -66.17
C GLN A 35 26.53 -4.93 -64.86
N ALA A 36 27.25 -3.80 -64.84
CA ALA A 36 27.16 -2.87 -63.71
C ALA A 36 25.77 -2.21 -63.72
N TYR A 37 25.14 -2.14 -62.56
CA TYR A 37 23.86 -1.48 -62.37
C TYR A 37 23.74 -0.89 -60.95
N ASN A 38 22.80 0.03 -60.80
CA ASN A 38 22.44 0.64 -59.53
C ASN A 38 20.92 0.50 -59.31
N MET A 39 20.53 0.17 -58.10
CA MET A 39 19.15 -0.08 -57.77
C MET A 39 18.79 0.57 -56.44
N THR A 40 17.71 1.30 -56.38
CA THR A 40 17.12 1.78 -55.16
C THR A 40 16.09 0.77 -54.65
N ILE A 41 16.15 0.44 -53.41
CA ILE A 41 15.26 -0.49 -52.72
C ILE A 41 14.42 0.30 -51.74
N VAL A 42 13.09 0.19 -51.86
CA VAL A 42 12.18 0.72 -50.86
C VAL A 42 11.23 -0.42 -50.47
N ALA A 43 11.37 -0.91 -49.27
CA ALA A 43 10.53 -1.96 -48.73
C ALA A 43 9.68 -1.40 -47.59
N LYS A 44 8.35 -1.48 -47.74
CA LYS A 44 7.43 -1.14 -46.67
C LYS A 44 6.89 -2.43 -46.04
N LEU A 45 7.27 -2.68 -44.84
CA LEU A 45 6.83 -3.83 -44.06
C LEU A 45 5.56 -3.47 -43.30
N ASN A 46 4.40 -3.79 -43.85
CA ASN A 46 3.11 -3.45 -43.24
C ASN A 46 2.92 -4.20 -41.92
N ASP A 47 3.17 -5.50 -41.92
CA ASP A 47 3.21 -6.35 -40.73
C ASP A 47 4.10 -7.58 -41.02
N ILE A 48 5.23 -7.69 -40.33
CA ILE A 48 6.15 -8.81 -40.50
C ILE A 48 5.85 -9.94 -39.50
N ASN A 49 5.05 -9.69 -38.46
CA ASN A 49 4.85 -10.63 -37.35
C ASN A 49 4.30 -12.01 -37.81
N PRO A 50 3.42 -12.11 -38.83
CA PRO A 50 3.01 -13.42 -39.34
C PRO A 50 4.18 -14.25 -39.91
N LEU A 51 5.17 -13.60 -40.54
CA LEU A 51 6.33 -14.28 -41.11
C LEU A 51 7.30 -14.73 -40.03
N THR A 52 7.59 -13.86 -39.05
CA THR A 52 8.46 -14.19 -37.93
C THR A 52 7.89 -15.32 -37.08
N THR A 53 6.55 -15.32 -36.87
CA THR A 53 5.85 -16.42 -36.20
C THR A 53 5.93 -17.72 -36.97
N PHE A 54 5.75 -17.66 -38.31
CA PHE A 54 5.85 -18.84 -39.19
C PHE A 54 7.25 -19.48 -39.12
N PHE A 55 8.31 -18.65 -39.10
CA PHE A 55 9.69 -19.13 -39.00
C PHE A 55 10.12 -19.40 -37.54
N ASN A 56 9.22 -19.32 -36.58
CA ASN A 56 9.48 -19.48 -35.16
C ASN A 56 10.61 -18.56 -34.65
N LEU A 57 10.63 -17.33 -35.20
CA LEU A 57 11.51 -16.26 -34.73
C LEU A 57 10.76 -15.40 -33.71
N ASP A 58 11.30 -15.28 -32.49
CA ASP A 58 10.75 -14.39 -31.47
C ASP A 58 11.18 -12.94 -31.72
N LEU A 59 10.73 -12.43 -32.87
CA LEU A 59 10.99 -11.06 -33.33
C LEU A 59 9.69 -10.44 -33.82
N LYS A 60 9.32 -9.28 -33.26
CA LYS A 60 8.20 -8.47 -33.73
C LYS A 60 8.69 -7.06 -34.02
N LEU A 61 8.22 -6.49 -35.10
CA LEU A 61 8.49 -5.11 -35.48
C LEU A 61 7.19 -4.31 -35.48
N SER A 62 7.31 -3.00 -35.27
CA SER A 62 6.20 -2.06 -35.45
C SER A 62 5.66 -2.15 -36.89
N LYS A 63 4.32 -1.96 -37.04
CA LYS A 63 3.67 -1.94 -38.35
C LYS A 63 4.16 -0.77 -39.17
N ASN A 64 4.13 -0.95 -40.50
CA ASN A 64 4.54 0.05 -41.49
C ASN A 64 6.02 0.47 -41.42
N THR A 65 6.88 -0.40 -40.92
CA THR A 65 8.34 -0.16 -40.92
C THR A 65 8.84 0.03 -42.35
N LEU A 66 9.58 1.10 -42.60
CA LEU A 66 10.08 1.47 -43.91
C LEU A 66 11.59 1.24 -43.97
N ILE A 67 12.03 0.39 -44.89
CA ILE A 67 13.44 0.16 -45.21
C ILE A 67 13.75 0.82 -46.54
N LYS A 68 14.73 1.72 -46.52
CA LYS A 68 15.26 2.36 -47.76
C LYS A 68 16.67 1.87 -47.96
N GLY A 69 17.01 1.50 -49.17
CA GLY A 69 18.32 1.04 -49.51
C GLY A 69 18.73 1.35 -50.92
N ASN A 70 20.03 1.14 -51.17
CA ASN A 70 20.60 1.23 -52.49
C ASN A 70 21.57 0.05 -52.67
N PHE A 71 21.49 -0.64 -53.79
CA PHE A 71 22.39 -1.70 -54.15
C PHE A 71 23.03 -1.35 -55.47
N SER A 72 24.36 -1.25 -55.50
CA SER A 72 25.16 -0.99 -56.70
C SER A 72 26.06 -2.19 -56.96
N ASN A 73 25.92 -2.81 -58.09
CA ASN A 73 26.79 -3.90 -58.55
C ASN A 73 27.74 -3.40 -59.62
N GLY A 74 29.05 -3.57 -59.41
CA GLY A 74 30.11 -3.13 -60.35
C GLY A 74 31.43 -3.80 -60.03
N LEU A 75 32.56 -3.11 -60.28
CA LEU A 75 33.90 -3.51 -59.81
C LEU A 75 33.91 -3.53 -58.26
N THR A 76 33.18 -2.61 -57.64
CA THR A 76 32.89 -2.61 -56.22
C THR A 76 31.38 -2.77 -56.08
N THR A 77 30.95 -3.75 -55.31
CA THR A 77 29.54 -3.93 -54.94
C THR A 77 29.28 -3.18 -53.68
N ILE A 78 28.24 -2.34 -53.65
CA ILE A 78 27.90 -1.50 -52.53
C ILE A 78 26.43 -1.77 -52.16
N PHE A 79 26.16 -2.02 -50.90
CA PHE A 79 24.85 -2.11 -50.33
C PHE A 79 24.68 -1.08 -49.22
N LYS A 80 23.63 -0.29 -49.28
CA LYS A 80 23.26 0.65 -48.22
C LYS A 80 21.81 0.39 -47.79
N ALA A 81 21.55 0.39 -46.52
CA ALA A 81 20.19 0.24 -46.00
C ALA A 81 20.01 1.12 -44.77
N TYR A 82 18.92 1.83 -44.72
CA TYR A 82 18.50 2.63 -43.57
C TYR A 82 17.04 2.28 -43.24
N SER A 83 16.77 2.22 -41.92
CA SER A 83 15.41 2.01 -41.42
C SER A 83 15.24 2.73 -40.09
N SER A 84 14.08 3.40 -39.95
CA SER A 84 13.59 3.89 -38.64
C SER A 84 12.44 2.97 -38.21
N ILE A 85 12.52 2.42 -37.00
CA ILE A 85 11.62 1.39 -36.50
C ILE A 85 11.13 1.84 -35.11
N ASP A 86 9.84 2.12 -34.96
CA ASP A 86 9.31 2.62 -33.70
C ASP A 86 9.53 1.64 -32.56
N THR A 87 9.24 0.37 -32.78
CA THR A 87 9.40 -0.66 -31.74
C THR A 87 9.90 -1.98 -32.33
N ILE A 88 10.87 -2.56 -31.66
CA ILE A 88 11.39 -3.93 -31.88
C ILE A 88 11.14 -4.71 -30.60
N ASP A 89 10.44 -5.84 -30.68
CA ASP A 89 10.36 -6.84 -29.60
C ASP A 89 11.18 -8.06 -30.04
N PHE A 90 12.28 -8.29 -29.39
CA PHE A 90 13.17 -9.41 -29.64
C PHE A 90 13.40 -10.25 -28.38
N ASN A 91 12.94 -11.49 -28.38
CA ASN A 91 12.98 -12.38 -27.20
C ASN A 91 12.38 -11.69 -25.96
N HIS A 92 11.19 -11.08 -26.10
CA HIS A 92 10.49 -10.31 -25.06
C HIS A 92 11.26 -9.11 -24.49
N LYS A 93 12.26 -8.63 -25.22
CA LYS A 93 12.98 -7.39 -24.92
C LYS A 93 12.54 -6.32 -25.90
N ILE A 94 12.10 -5.19 -25.35
CA ILE A 94 11.51 -4.11 -26.14
C ILE A 94 12.55 -3.02 -26.36
N PHE A 95 12.75 -2.65 -27.65
CA PHE A 95 13.57 -1.53 -28.06
C PHE A 95 12.66 -0.50 -28.73
N ALA A 96 12.71 0.74 -28.33
CA ALA A 96 11.85 1.81 -28.83
C ALA A 96 12.69 2.98 -29.37
N GLY A 97 12.20 3.61 -30.43
CA GLY A 97 12.89 4.70 -31.11
C GLY A 97 14.17 4.21 -31.77
N ASN A 98 14.06 3.27 -32.73
CA ASN A 98 15.21 2.59 -33.28
C ASN A 98 15.57 3.15 -34.66
N GLU A 99 16.86 3.33 -34.89
CA GLU A 99 17.44 3.67 -36.18
C GLU A 99 18.54 2.67 -36.53
N LEU A 100 18.46 2.13 -37.72
CA LEU A 100 19.43 1.21 -38.27
C LEU A 100 20.03 1.79 -39.56
N ASP A 101 21.33 1.97 -39.58
CA ASP A 101 22.11 2.31 -40.79
C ASP A 101 23.14 1.23 -41.06
N PHE A 102 23.07 0.64 -42.23
CA PHE A 102 24.02 -0.38 -42.67
C PHE A 102 24.55 -0.01 -44.06
N ASN A 103 25.87 0.15 -44.14
CA ASN A 103 26.59 0.43 -45.39
C ASN A 103 27.69 -0.60 -45.56
N ALA A 104 27.68 -1.34 -46.63
CA ALA A 104 28.70 -2.33 -46.91
C ALA A 104 29.18 -2.20 -48.36
N SER A 105 30.49 -2.27 -48.53
CA SER A 105 31.15 -2.31 -49.83
C SER A 105 32.15 -3.46 -49.92
N LYS A 106 32.20 -4.08 -51.09
CA LYS A 106 33.08 -5.21 -51.35
C LYS A 106 33.63 -5.14 -52.76
N ILE A 107 34.93 -5.32 -52.88
CA ILE A 107 35.58 -5.40 -54.18
C ILE A 107 35.29 -6.79 -54.75
N ARG A 108 34.84 -6.84 -56.02
CA ARG A 108 34.51 -8.08 -56.72
C ARG A 108 35.75 -8.99 -56.72
N ASP A 109 35.51 -10.29 -56.56
CA ASP A 109 36.53 -11.35 -56.57
C ASP A 109 37.68 -11.12 -55.55
N SER A 110 37.38 -10.45 -54.47
CA SER A 110 38.33 -10.15 -53.41
C SER A 110 37.66 -10.38 -52.02
N THR A 111 38.50 -10.72 -51.02
CA THR A 111 38.09 -10.79 -49.63
C THR A 111 37.96 -9.41 -48.95
N ASN A 112 38.34 -8.32 -49.67
CA ASN A 112 38.31 -6.97 -49.11
C ASN A 112 36.87 -6.48 -48.93
N VAL A 113 36.46 -6.31 -47.72
CA VAL A 113 35.16 -5.77 -47.25
C VAL A 113 35.40 -4.48 -46.49
N LEU A 114 34.58 -3.48 -46.71
CA LEU A 114 34.40 -2.35 -45.80
C LEU A 114 32.90 -2.26 -45.50
N ALA A 115 32.50 -2.46 -44.24
CA ALA A 115 31.13 -2.33 -43.81
C ALA A 115 31.03 -1.49 -42.54
N LEU A 116 29.99 -0.70 -42.49
CA LEU A 116 29.62 0.16 -41.36
C LEU A 116 28.20 -0.23 -40.95
N LEU A 117 28.04 -0.52 -39.66
CA LEU A 117 26.73 -0.73 -39.03
C LEU A 117 26.59 0.25 -37.90
N SER A 118 25.47 1.00 -37.87
CA SER A 118 25.08 1.78 -36.73
C SER A 118 23.64 1.43 -36.37
N PHE A 119 23.43 1.03 -35.13
CA PHE A 119 22.12 0.78 -34.55
C PHE A 119 21.96 1.65 -33.31
N ASN A 120 21.04 2.57 -33.38
CA ASN A 120 20.65 3.45 -32.28
C ASN A 120 19.26 3.09 -31.78
N SER A 121 19.07 3.11 -30.46
CA SER A 121 17.76 2.89 -29.83
C SER A 121 17.61 3.80 -28.63
N GLU A 122 16.53 4.59 -28.58
CA GLU A 122 16.34 5.59 -27.52
C GLU A 122 16.10 4.95 -26.15
N ARG A 123 15.22 3.94 -26.09
CA ARG A 123 14.82 3.28 -24.84
C ARG A 123 14.71 1.78 -25.03
N GLN A 124 15.16 1.03 -24.02
CA GLN A 124 15.08 -0.42 -24.02
C GLN A 124 14.50 -0.91 -22.69
N GLN A 125 13.63 -1.91 -22.77
CA GLN A 125 13.15 -2.68 -21.63
C GLN A 125 13.67 -4.11 -21.72
N ILE A 126 14.75 -4.39 -21.01
CA ILE A 126 15.43 -5.70 -21.03
C ILE A 126 14.69 -6.70 -20.14
N THR A 127 14.25 -6.24 -18.95
CA THR A 127 13.37 -6.98 -18.04
C THR A 127 12.37 -6.00 -17.41
N LYS A 128 11.36 -6.49 -16.65
CA LYS A 128 10.40 -5.62 -15.93
C LYS A 128 11.09 -4.62 -14.99
N GLY A 129 12.25 -4.99 -14.41
CA GLY A 129 13.01 -4.16 -13.46
C GLY A 129 14.22 -3.46 -14.05
N PHE A 130 14.67 -3.83 -15.27
CA PHE A 130 15.89 -3.30 -15.88
C PHE A 130 15.58 -2.62 -17.20
N LYS A 131 15.61 -1.28 -17.19
CA LYS A 131 15.42 -0.43 -18.35
C LYS A 131 16.68 0.32 -18.66
N THR A 132 16.99 0.44 -19.97
CA THR A 132 18.14 1.19 -20.49
C THR A 132 17.68 2.24 -21.49
N LYS A 133 18.57 3.18 -21.80
CA LYS A 133 18.37 4.25 -22.78
C LYS A 133 19.67 4.53 -23.53
N ASN A 134 19.56 5.26 -24.65
CA ASN A 134 20.70 5.70 -25.46
C ASN A 134 21.59 4.53 -25.90
N LEU A 135 20.97 3.41 -26.30
CA LEU A 135 21.73 2.31 -26.85
C LEU A 135 22.28 2.69 -28.23
N LEU A 136 23.60 2.65 -28.36
CA LEU A 136 24.32 2.81 -29.62
C LEU A 136 25.21 1.58 -29.82
N CYS A 137 25.05 0.92 -30.95
CA CYS A 137 25.92 -0.18 -31.40
C CYS A 137 26.49 0.19 -32.74
N GLU A 138 27.80 0.37 -32.79
CA GLU A 138 28.55 0.71 -34.00
C GLU A 138 29.56 -0.37 -34.33
N ALA A 139 29.60 -0.78 -35.57
CA ALA A 139 30.60 -1.70 -36.06
C ALA A 139 31.23 -1.19 -37.35
N VAL A 140 32.54 -1.15 -37.38
CA VAL A 140 33.35 -0.81 -38.57
C VAL A 140 34.15 -2.04 -38.95
N TRP A 141 33.75 -2.65 -40.04
CA TRP A 141 34.49 -3.79 -40.58
C TRP A 141 35.36 -3.38 -41.75
N ASN A 142 36.68 -3.53 -41.62
CA ASN A 142 37.64 -3.21 -42.63
C ASN A 142 38.55 -4.43 -42.87
N LYS A 143 38.35 -5.12 -44.02
CA LYS A 143 39.06 -6.33 -44.46
C LYS A 143 38.94 -7.48 -43.44
N ASP A 144 39.95 -7.68 -42.63
CA ASP A 144 40.10 -8.74 -41.64
C ASP A 144 39.94 -8.22 -40.19
N HIS A 145 39.56 -6.97 -40.05
CA HIS A 145 39.43 -6.29 -38.74
C HIS A 145 38.05 -5.68 -38.59
N ILE A 146 37.44 -5.86 -37.40
CA ILE A 146 36.19 -5.18 -36.99
C ILE A 146 36.45 -4.43 -35.68
N ASP A 147 36.15 -3.13 -35.70
CA ASP A 147 35.99 -2.32 -34.50
C ASP A 147 34.50 -2.33 -34.12
N LEU A 148 34.17 -2.72 -32.90
CA LEU A 148 32.82 -2.77 -32.37
C LEU A 148 32.68 -1.90 -31.13
N GLY A 149 31.77 -0.92 -31.15
CA GLY A 149 31.38 -0.11 -30.03
C GLY A 149 29.97 -0.46 -29.54
N LEU A 150 29.76 -0.51 -28.23
CA LEU A 150 28.47 -0.71 -27.61
C LEU A 150 28.30 0.22 -26.41
N ASP A 151 27.41 1.17 -26.54
CA ASP A 151 27.14 2.21 -25.55
C ASP A 151 25.69 2.16 -25.08
N PHE A 152 25.45 2.23 -23.79
CA PHE A 152 24.10 2.43 -23.22
C PHE A 152 24.17 2.94 -21.78
N ASP A 153 23.06 3.56 -21.34
CA ASP A 153 22.88 4.04 -19.98
C ASP A 153 21.71 3.31 -19.33
N GLN A 154 21.72 3.10 -18.03
CA GLN A 154 20.56 2.62 -17.30
C GLN A 154 19.62 3.77 -16.97
N GLU A 155 18.31 3.59 -17.18
CA GLU A 155 17.30 4.63 -16.91
C GLU A 155 17.17 4.88 -15.40
N GLY A 156 17.20 6.16 -14.99
CA GLY A 156 16.96 6.60 -13.61
C GLY A 156 18.13 6.43 -12.63
N VAL A 157 19.29 5.98 -13.10
CA VAL A 157 20.51 5.83 -12.29
C VAL A 157 21.75 6.25 -13.09
N THR A 158 22.91 6.33 -12.42
CA THR A 158 24.19 6.74 -13.03
C THR A 158 24.97 5.58 -13.71
N ASN A 159 24.39 4.40 -13.78
CA ASN A 159 25.02 3.23 -14.40
C ASN A 159 25.11 3.41 -15.93
N LEU A 160 26.27 3.11 -16.48
CA LEU A 160 26.55 3.19 -17.91
C LEU A 160 27.58 2.17 -18.38
N VAL A 161 27.50 1.82 -19.65
CA VAL A 161 28.48 0.97 -20.34
C VAL A 161 28.92 1.66 -21.63
N ARG A 162 30.21 1.73 -21.86
CA ARG A 162 30.88 2.19 -23.09
C ARG A 162 31.92 1.16 -23.45
N LEU A 163 31.55 0.13 -24.18
CA LEU A 163 32.37 -1.01 -24.50
C LEU A 163 32.99 -0.84 -25.88
N LYS A 164 34.30 -1.10 -25.99
CA LYS A 164 35.04 -1.13 -27.26
C LYS A 164 35.68 -2.48 -27.45
N THR A 165 35.54 -3.06 -28.64
CA THR A 165 36.02 -4.41 -28.95
C THR A 165 36.65 -4.43 -30.34
N GLU A 166 37.77 -5.07 -30.46
CA GLU A 166 38.43 -5.39 -31.74
C GLU A 166 38.27 -6.87 -32.04
N ILE A 167 37.97 -7.19 -33.31
CA ILE A 167 37.84 -8.56 -33.81
C ILE A 167 38.74 -8.68 -35.02
N ASP A 168 39.78 -9.52 -34.93
CA ASP A 168 40.76 -9.78 -36.00
C ASP A 168 40.53 -11.18 -36.57
N PHE A 169 40.30 -11.29 -37.87
CA PHE A 169 40.23 -12.54 -38.59
C PHE A 169 41.64 -12.95 -39.06
N GLN A 170 42.21 -13.91 -38.41
CA GLN A 170 43.52 -14.48 -38.74
C GLN A 170 43.36 -15.67 -39.69
N LEU A 171 44.52 -16.24 -40.16
CA LEU A 171 44.48 -17.33 -41.16
C LEU A 171 43.67 -18.56 -40.73
N ASP A 172 43.68 -18.92 -39.46
CA ASP A 172 43.08 -20.14 -38.92
C ASP A 172 42.33 -19.92 -37.63
N SER A 173 42.13 -18.63 -37.26
CA SER A 173 41.54 -18.27 -36.01
C SER A 173 40.92 -16.88 -36.05
N THR A 174 40.00 -16.60 -35.12
CA THR A 174 39.46 -15.26 -34.89
C THR A 174 39.84 -14.81 -33.50
N LYS A 175 40.51 -13.66 -33.42
CA LYS A 175 40.93 -13.05 -32.17
C LYS A 175 39.98 -11.90 -31.80
N ILE A 176 39.40 -11.96 -30.63
CA ILE A 176 38.55 -10.91 -30.07
C ILE A 176 39.28 -10.30 -28.89
N LYS A 177 39.41 -8.99 -28.85
CA LYS A 177 40.01 -8.25 -27.73
C LYS A 177 39.08 -7.13 -27.28
N ILE A 178 38.79 -7.09 -26.00
CA ILE A 178 38.07 -5.97 -25.42
C ILE A 178 39.09 -4.89 -25.04
N LEU A 179 38.90 -3.71 -25.60
CA LEU A 179 39.77 -2.55 -25.35
C LEU A 179 39.42 -1.88 -24.01
N PRO A 180 40.24 -0.93 -23.53
CA PRO A 180 39.89 -0.10 -22.39
C PRO A 180 38.50 0.56 -22.60
N SER A 181 37.59 0.24 -21.74
CA SER A 181 36.16 0.56 -21.84
C SER A 181 35.71 1.19 -20.54
N THR A 182 34.70 2.06 -20.60
CA THR A 182 34.11 2.67 -19.41
C THR A 182 32.87 1.89 -19.00
N ILE A 183 32.91 1.26 -17.85
CA ILE A 183 31.80 0.53 -17.27
C ILE A 183 31.61 1.07 -15.85
N LYS A 184 30.42 1.66 -15.59
CA LYS A 184 30.06 2.19 -14.28
C LYS A 184 28.82 1.52 -13.75
N PHE A 185 28.90 0.93 -12.56
CA PHE A 185 27.78 0.35 -11.84
C PHE A 185 27.81 0.76 -10.38
N LEU A 186 26.68 1.20 -9.82
CA LEU A 186 26.54 1.64 -8.43
C LEU A 186 27.59 2.68 -8.03
N ASP A 187 27.82 3.67 -8.90
CA ASP A 187 28.80 4.74 -8.75
C ASP A 187 30.27 4.29 -8.73
N HIS A 188 30.55 3.02 -9.03
CA HIS A 188 31.89 2.46 -9.13
C HIS A 188 32.29 2.24 -10.58
N ASP A 189 33.54 2.56 -10.90
CA ASP A 189 34.14 2.29 -12.20
C ASP A 189 34.73 0.87 -12.22
N TRP A 190 34.41 0.11 -13.28
CA TRP A 190 34.91 -1.22 -13.53
C TRP A 190 35.89 -1.21 -14.70
N ILE A 191 37.05 -1.81 -14.51
CA ILE A 191 38.16 -1.81 -15.48
C ILE A 191 38.31 -3.19 -16.05
N ILE A 192 38.31 -3.28 -17.37
CA ILE A 192 38.65 -4.52 -18.11
C ILE A 192 40.17 -4.63 -18.22
N ASN A 193 40.70 -5.81 -17.95
CA ASN A 193 42.14 -6.09 -18.11
C ASN A 193 42.54 -5.84 -19.57
N PRO A 194 43.48 -4.93 -19.86
CA PRO A 194 43.86 -4.61 -21.23
C PRO A 194 44.64 -5.73 -21.96
N LYS A 195 45.13 -6.74 -21.23
CA LYS A 195 45.80 -7.92 -21.80
C LYS A 195 44.86 -9.03 -22.20
N ASN A 196 43.52 -8.81 -22.06
CA ASN A 196 42.52 -9.81 -22.43
C ASN A 196 42.51 -10.09 -23.93
N TYR A 197 42.23 -11.34 -24.28
CA TYR A 197 41.78 -11.72 -25.62
C TYR A 197 41.09 -13.08 -25.59
N ILE A 198 40.22 -13.29 -26.57
CA ILE A 198 39.57 -14.57 -26.87
C ILE A 198 40.03 -15.01 -28.27
N LEU A 199 40.55 -16.22 -28.36
CA LEU A 199 40.98 -16.82 -29.62
C LEU A 199 40.05 -17.99 -29.96
N LEU A 200 39.35 -17.87 -31.08
CA LEU A 200 38.46 -18.89 -31.63
C LEU A 200 39.19 -19.62 -32.76
N LYS A 201 39.44 -20.93 -32.57
CA LYS A 201 40.09 -21.75 -33.58
C LYS A 201 39.42 -23.11 -33.69
N ASN A 202 38.72 -23.38 -34.76
CA ASN A 202 37.93 -24.59 -34.97
C ASN A 202 37.02 -24.89 -33.76
N LYS A 203 37.29 -25.97 -33.03
CA LYS A 203 36.63 -26.39 -31.81
C LYS A 203 37.29 -25.92 -30.50
N GLU A 204 38.29 -25.09 -30.63
CA GLU A 204 39.03 -24.55 -29.47
C GLU A 204 38.68 -23.08 -29.26
N VAL A 205 38.34 -22.74 -28.04
CA VAL A 205 38.16 -21.37 -27.56
C VAL A 205 39.14 -21.13 -26.45
N SER A 206 40.14 -20.28 -26.69
CA SER A 206 41.13 -19.88 -25.69
C SER A 206 40.77 -18.49 -25.16
N ILE A 207 40.50 -18.38 -23.89
CA ILE A 207 40.21 -17.12 -23.19
C ILE A 207 41.38 -16.78 -22.32
N ASN A 208 41.99 -15.62 -22.57
CA ASN A 208 43.16 -15.19 -21.84
C ASN A 208 42.86 -13.92 -21.03
N HIS A 209 43.04 -14.05 -19.70
CA HIS A 209 42.95 -12.93 -18.75
C HIS A 209 41.76 -11.99 -18.97
N LEU A 210 40.62 -12.53 -19.38
CA LEU A 210 39.40 -11.76 -19.49
C LEU A 210 38.87 -11.46 -18.07
N SER A 211 39.26 -10.33 -17.53
CA SER A 211 38.80 -9.92 -16.20
C SER A 211 38.27 -8.51 -16.21
N ILE A 212 37.27 -8.32 -15.35
CA ILE A 212 36.69 -7.02 -15.02
C ILE A 212 36.88 -6.81 -13.52
N ASN A 213 37.47 -5.69 -13.15
CA ASN A 213 37.87 -5.41 -11.78
C ASN A 213 37.38 -4.05 -11.31
N ASN A 214 37.05 -3.99 -10.04
CA ASN A 214 36.74 -2.76 -9.31
C ASN A 214 37.33 -2.86 -7.91
N GLU A 215 38.29 -1.98 -7.57
CA GLU A 215 39.02 -2.02 -6.29
C GLU A 215 39.47 -3.44 -5.90
N MET A 216 38.80 -4.06 -4.90
CA MET A 216 39.05 -5.41 -4.44
C MET A 216 38.18 -6.49 -5.09
N GLN A 217 37.21 -6.08 -5.91
CA GLN A 217 36.27 -7.00 -6.56
C GLN A 217 36.81 -7.40 -7.94
N SER A 218 36.72 -8.68 -8.30
CA SER A 218 37.10 -9.14 -9.63
C SER A 218 36.22 -10.29 -10.13
N ILE A 219 36.01 -10.30 -11.43
CA ILE A 219 35.49 -11.44 -12.19
C ILE A 219 36.52 -11.78 -13.25
N LEU A 220 37.03 -12.99 -13.24
CA LEU A 220 38.07 -13.48 -14.17
C LEU A 220 37.54 -14.71 -14.89
N ILE A 221 37.69 -14.73 -16.21
CA ILE A 221 37.56 -15.92 -17.05
C ILE A 221 38.91 -16.15 -17.74
N ASP A 222 39.50 -17.32 -17.50
CA ASP A 222 40.82 -17.68 -18.06
C ASP A 222 40.86 -19.17 -18.37
N GLY A 223 41.50 -19.54 -19.48
CA GLY A 223 41.69 -20.93 -19.85
C GLY A 223 41.12 -21.31 -21.20
N ASN A 224 40.75 -22.58 -21.38
CA ASN A 224 40.42 -23.09 -22.70
C ASN A 224 39.18 -24.02 -22.69
N ILE A 225 38.35 -23.89 -23.71
CA ILE A 225 37.40 -24.90 -24.13
C ILE A 225 38.03 -25.66 -25.31
N SER A 226 38.33 -26.95 -25.15
CA SER A 226 39.07 -27.72 -26.14
C SER A 226 38.65 -29.17 -26.14
N GLU A 227 38.92 -29.91 -27.24
CA GLU A 227 38.85 -31.36 -27.30
C GLU A 227 39.93 -32.05 -26.44
N ARG A 228 40.95 -31.32 -26.03
CA ARG A 228 42.03 -31.83 -25.18
C ARG A 228 41.61 -31.89 -23.72
N THR A 229 41.79 -33.05 -23.10
CA THR A 229 41.32 -33.32 -21.72
C THR A 229 42.17 -32.61 -20.65
N ASP A 230 43.41 -32.19 -20.99
CA ASP A 230 44.33 -31.46 -20.11
C ASP A 230 44.06 -29.95 -20.03
N LYS A 231 43.17 -29.45 -20.89
CA LYS A 231 42.79 -28.03 -20.93
C LYS A 231 41.62 -27.73 -20.02
N GLU A 232 41.75 -26.68 -19.22
CA GLU A 232 40.75 -26.24 -18.25
C GLU A 232 40.30 -24.81 -18.53
N LEU A 233 39.01 -24.53 -18.36
CA LEU A 233 38.46 -23.19 -18.27
C LEU A 233 38.16 -22.88 -16.80
N GLY A 234 38.72 -21.77 -16.33
CA GLY A 234 38.46 -21.23 -15.01
C GLY A 234 37.56 -20.01 -15.07
N PHE A 235 36.55 -19.94 -14.17
CA PHE A 235 35.75 -18.74 -13.89
C PHE A 235 35.89 -18.46 -12.41
N ILE A 236 36.42 -17.28 -12.08
CA ILE A 236 36.72 -16.89 -10.69
C ILE A 236 36.03 -15.57 -10.36
N ILE A 237 35.22 -15.55 -9.31
CA ILE A 237 34.66 -14.36 -8.71
C ILE A 237 35.34 -14.14 -7.36
N SER A 238 35.87 -12.94 -7.16
CA SER A 238 36.53 -12.57 -5.90
C SER A 238 35.87 -11.33 -5.30
N ASN A 239 35.43 -11.45 -4.06
CA ASN A 239 34.88 -10.38 -3.24
C ASN A 239 33.76 -9.56 -3.90
N LEU A 240 32.99 -10.17 -4.80
CA LEU A 240 31.90 -9.48 -5.49
C LEU A 240 30.78 -9.09 -4.51
N LYS A 241 30.49 -7.81 -4.41
CA LYS A 241 29.39 -7.32 -3.59
C LYS A 241 28.05 -7.69 -4.21
N LEU A 242 27.19 -8.33 -3.43
CA LEU A 242 25.88 -8.80 -3.91
C LEU A 242 24.85 -7.67 -4.14
N ASP A 243 25.14 -6.45 -3.67
CA ASP A 243 24.32 -5.26 -3.98
C ASP A 243 24.29 -4.96 -5.50
N LEU A 244 25.23 -5.44 -6.28
CA LEU A 244 25.19 -5.41 -7.74
C LEU A 244 23.94 -6.09 -8.32
N LEU A 245 23.37 -7.09 -7.64
CA LEU A 245 22.15 -7.76 -8.05
C LEU A 245 20.92 -6.85 -7.92
N ASN A 246 20.98 -5.79 -7.10
CA ASN A 246 19.90 -4.84 -6.90
C ASN A 246 19.60 -4.02 -8.16
N VAL A 247 20.51 -4.02 -9.12
CA VAL A 247 20.31 -3.39 -10.44
C VAL A 247 19.25 -4.11 -11.28
N ILE A 248 19.16 -5.45 -11.12
CA ILE A 248 18.30 -6.33 -11.92
C ILE A 248 17.18 -6.99 -11.10
N SER A 249 17.20 -6.83 -9.78
CA SER A 249 16.27 -7.45 -8.84
C SER A 249 15.38 -6.41 -8.18
N THR A 250 14.16 -6.81 -7.83
CA THR A 250 13.25 -6.04 -6.96
C THR A 250 13.60 -6.19 -5.48
N GLU A 251 14.31 -7.26 -5.13
CA GLU A 251 14.76 -7.53 -3.77
C GLU A 251 16.15 -6.91 -3.53
N LYS A 252 16.42 -6.49 -2.29
CA LYS A 252 17.72 -5.93 -1.90
C LYS A 252 18.64 -7.04 -1.42
N PHE A 253 19.72 -7.24 -2.13
CA PHE A 253 20.81 -8.14 -1.74
C PHE A 253 21.96 -7.35 -1.13
N ALA A 254 22.63 -7.94 -0.13
CA ALA A 254 23.91 -7.49 0.37
C ALA A 254 24.75 -8.70 0.78
N GLY A 255 26.05 -8.50 0.97
CA GLY A 255 27.02 -9.54 1.27
C GLY A 255 28.12 -9.60 0.22
N THR A 256 29.02 -10.56 0.36
CA THR A 256 30.21 -10.71 -0.52
C THR A 256 30.26 -12.12 -1.07
N LEU A 257 30.32 -12.23 -2.41
CA LEU A 257 30.41 -13.51 -3.13
C LEU A 257 31.81 -13.80 -3.58
N ASN A 258 32.31 -14.99 -3.23
CA ASN A 258 33.47 -15.61 -3.83
C ASN A 258 33.04 -16.93 -4.50
N ALA A 259 33.47 -17.14 -5.74
CA ALA A 259 33.15 -18.37 -6.45
C ALA A 259 34.30 -18.80 -7.39
N THR A 260 34.48 -20.09 -7.52
CA THR A 260 35.42 -20.67 -8.47
C THR A 260 34.71 -21.79 -9.20
N LEU A 261 34.65 -21.68 -10.53
CA LEU A 261 34.17 -22.75 -11.41
C LEU A 261 35.37 -23.21 -12.26
N LYS A 262 35.61 -24.51 -12.31
CA LYS A 262 36.59 -25.17 -13.18
C LYS A 262 35.84 -26.13 -14.08
N ALA A 263 36.15 -26.07 -15.36
CA ALA A 263 35.55 -26.94 -16.36
C ALA A 263 36.60 -27.47 -17.34
N ARG A 264 36.55 -28.74 -17.66
CA ARG A 264 37.47 -29.39 -18.61
C ARG A 264 36.80 -30.52 -19.36
N ASP A 265 37.45 -31.01 -20.41
CA ASP A 265 37.02 -32.15 -21.22
C ASP A 265 35.57 -31.98 -21.76
N PHE A 266 35.29 -30.79 -22.31
CA PHE A 266 33.92 -30.37 -22.72
C PHE A 266 33.26 -31.27 -23.75
N TYR A 267 34.08 -32.03 -24.55
CA TYR A 267 33.56 -32.76 -25.70
C TYR A 267 33.47 -34.26 -25.50
N THR A 268 34.25 -34.82 -24.59
CA THR A 268 34.38 -36.28 -24.44
C THR A 268 33.80 -36.76 -23.12
N ASN A 269 34.28 -36.24 -22.01
CA ASN A 269 33.81 -36.60 -20.68
C ASN A 269 33.79 -35.35 -19.77
N PRO A 270 32.79 -34.49 -19.90
CA PRO A 270 32.78 -33.19 -19.22
C PRO A 270 32.96 -33.32 -17.71
N TYR A 271 33.84 -32.49 -17.18
CA TYR A 271 34.08 -32.35 -15.75
C TYR A 271 33.86 -30.91 -15.32
N PHE A 272 33.07 -30.70 -14.27
CA PHE A 272 32.80 -29.40 -13.70
C PHE A 272 32.99 -29.47 -12.19
N GLN A 273 33.67 -28.51 -11.62
CA GLN A 273 33.78 -28.31 -10.18
C GLN A 273 33.49 -26.87 -9.85
N ASN A 274 32.56 -26.65 -8.91
CA ASN A 274 32.20 -25.32 -8.43
C ASN A 274 32.39 -25.26 -6.91
N LYS A 275 33.04 -24.17 -6.45
CA LYS A 275 33.08 -23.79 -5.03
C LYS A 275 32.51 -22.36 -4.93
N THR A 276 31.51 -22.18 -4.09
CA THR A 276 30.89 -20.89 -3.89
C THR A 276 30.82 -20.58 -2.41
N PHE A 277 31.16 -19.36 -2.06
CA PHE A 277 31.05 -18.83 -0.71
C PHE A 277 30.44 -17.41 -0.75
N ALA A 278 29.24 -17.26 -0.22
CA ALA A 278 28.66 -15.94 -0.04
C ALA A 278 28.65 -15.62 1.46
N LYS A 279 29.46 -14.65 1.84
CA LYS A 279 29.58 -14.18 3.21
C LYS A 279 28.53 -13.13 3.52
N ASP A 280 27.93 -13.21 4.71
CA ASP A 280 26.95 -12.26 5.24
C ASP A 280 25.81 -11.98 4.25
N LEU A 281 25.31 -13.02 3.56
CA LEU A 281 24.18 -12.88 2.63
C LEU A 281 22.98 -12.28 3.35
N THR A 282 22.54 -11.12 2.87
CA THR A 282 21.39 -10.40 3.40
C THR A 282 20.36 -10.19 2.28
N ILE A 283 19.11 -10.44 2.57
CA ILE A 283 17.99 -10.19 1.65
C ILE A 283 16.98 -9.30 2.36
N ASN A 284 16.64 -8.13 1.78
CA ASN A 284 15.72 -7.15 2.36
C ASN A 284 16.06 -6.79 3.82
N ASP A 285 17.32 -6.51 4.07
CA ASP A 285 17.89 -6.17 5.39
C ASP A 285 17.80 -7.31 6.44
N PHE A 286 17.46 -8.53 6.02
CA PHE A 286 17.49 -9.71 6.87
C PHE A 286 18.72 -10.58 6.58
N LEU A 287 19.56 -10.81 7.60
CA LEU A 287 20.74 -11.66 7.49
C LEU A 287 20.31 -13.13 7.34
N ILE A 288 20.57 -13.71 6.17
CA ILE A 288 20.37 -15.14 5.89
C ILE A 288 21.47 -15.95 6.55
N GLY A 289 22.72 -15.51 6.39
CA GLY A 289 23.94 -16.17 6.88
C GLY A 289 24.99 -16.35 5.80
N ASP A 290 25.98 -17.17 6.09
CA ASP A 290 27.05 -17.54 5.17
C ASP A 290 26.62 -18.77 4.34
N VAL A 291 26.64 -18.63 3.02
CA VAL A 291 26.27 -19.69 2.09
C VAL A 291 27.53 -20.33 1.52
N ASN A 292 27.70 -21.62 1.80
CA ASN A 292 28.77 -22.44 1.27
C ASN A 292 28.22 -23.44 0.24
N GLY A 293 28.85 -23.52 -0.93
CA GLY A 293 28.49 -24.47 -1.98
C GLY A 293 29.69 -25.18 -2.51
N THR A 294 29.65 -26.52 -2.59
CA THR A 294 30.65 -27.33 -3.27
C THR A 294 29.92 -28.32 -4.16
N ASN A 295 30.14 -28.21 -5.44
CA ASN A 295 29.44 -29.03 -6.43
C ASN A 295 30.46 -29.57 -7.43
N GLU A 296 30.34 -30.87 -7.77
CA GLU A 296 31.29 -31.52 -8.60
C GLU A 296 30.65 -32.57 -9.52
N TRP A 297 31.12 -32.66 -10.73
CA TRP A 297 30.74 -33.72 -11.66
C TRP A 297 31.38 -35.05 -11.26
N ASN A 298 30.57 -36.03 -10.93
CA ASN A 298 30.99 -37.37 -10.58
C ASN A 298 31.05 -38.23 -11.84
N GLN A 299 32.28 -38.47 -12.34
CA GLN A 299 32.52 -39.22 -13.57
C GLN A 299 32.08 -40.70 -13.47
N LYS A 300 31.99 -41.30 -12.25
CA LYS A 300 31.58 -42.66 -12.07
C LYS A 300 30.06 -42.86 -12.23
N THR A 301 29.31 -41.87 -11.74
CA THR A 301 27.85 -41.93 -11.76
C THR A 301 27.24 -41.12 -12.92
N ASN A 302 28.03 -40.31 -13.60
CA ASN A 302 27.63 -39.32 -14.59
C ASN A 302 26.55 -38.36 -14.05
N LYS A 303 26.75 -37.91 -12.80
CA LYS A 303 25.88 -37.01 -12.10
C LYS A 303 26.68 -35.85 -11.55
N PHE A 304 25.98 -34.74 -11.33
CA PHE A 304 26.53 -33.56 -10.70
C PHE A 304 26.19 -33.58 -9.22
N ASP A 305 27.12 -33.90 -8.36
CA ASP A 305 26.93 -33.93 -6.91
C ASP A 305 26.77 -32.50 -6.40
N LEU A 306 25.74 -32.26 -5.59
CA LEU A 306 25.35 -30.96 -5.06
C LEU A 306 25.45 -30.96 -3.56
N SER A 307 26.14 -29.95 -3.01
CA SER A 307 26.23 -29.74 -1.57
C SER A 307 26.26 -28.24 -1.28
N PHE A 308 25.22 -27.76 -0.62
CA PHE A 308 25.09 -26.37 -0.18
C PHE A 308 24.73 -26.31 1.29
N PHE A 309 25.34 -25.37 2.01
CA PHE A 309 25.07 -25.13 3.41
C PHE A 309 24.83 -23.65 3.66
N VAL A 310 23.93 -23.35 4.57
CA VAL A 310 23.72 -22.00 5.10
C VAL A 310 24.05 -22.04 6.59
N ASP A 311 25.10 -21.34 6.97
CA ASP A 311 25.54 -21.19 8.34
C ASP A 311 25.17 -19.77 8.84
N ARG A 312 24.50 -19.70 10.00
CA ARG A 312 24.09 -18.43 10.62
C ARG A 312 24.43 -18.47 12.11
N LEU A 313 25.20 -17.48 12.57
CA LEU A 313 25.66 -17.41 13.96
C LEU A 313 26.34 -18.74 14.38
N ASP A 314 27.27 -19.20 13.54
CA ASP A 314 28.03 -20.43 13.72
C ASP A 314 27.21 -21.72 13.83
N GLN A 315 25.91 -21.66 13.46
CA GLN A 315 25.03 -22.81 13.39
C GLN A 315 24.60 -23.08 11.96
N ARG A 316 24.69 -24.35 11.54
CA ARG A 316 24.12 -24.78 10.26
C ARG A 316 22.61 -24.85 10.33
N ILE A 317 21.95 -23.94 9.61
CA ILE A 317 20.48 -23.82 9.60
C ILE A 317 19.84 -24.50 8.38
N ILE A 318 20.57 -24.62 7.26
CA ILE A 318 20.09 -25.31 6.05
C ILE A 318 21.24 -26.14 5.49
N SER A 319 20.96 -27.39 5.10
CA SER A 319 21.82 -28.17 4.22
C SER A 319 21.00 -28.74 3.06
N LEU A 320 21.60 -28.68 1.88
CA LEU A 320 21.07 -29.22 0.63
C LEU A 320 22.12 -30.22 0.09
N GLU A 321 21.82 -31.49 0.10
CA GLU A 321 22.74 -32.53 -0.33
C GLU A 321 22.07 -33.49 -1.31
N GLY A 322 22.75 -33.83 -2.38
CA GLY A 322 22.20 -34.71 -3.39
C GLY A 322 22.89 -34.61 -4.73
N TYR A 323 22.15 -34.81 -5.80
CA TYR A 323 22.73 -34.76 -7.14
C TYR A 323 21.74 -34.26 -8.20
N TYR A 324 22.33 -33.81 -9.31
CA TYR A 324 21.67 -33.53 -10.58
C TYR A 324 22.10 -34.54 -11.65
N ASP A 325 21.14 -35.23 -12.27
CA ASP A 325 21.35 -36.22 -13.32
C ASP A 325 20.87 -35.66 -14.68
N PRO A 326 21.79 -35.16 -15.54
CA PRO A 326 21.41 -34.59 -16.84
C PRO A 326 20.87 -35.61 -17.85
N THR A 327 21.04 -36.93 -17.58
CA THR A 327 20.50 -38.01 -18.44
C THR A 327 19.03 -38.31 -18.16
N SER A 328 18.56 -37.94 -16.97
CA SER A 328 17.17 -38.11 -16.55
C SER A 328 16.28 -37.00 -17.07
N LYS A 329 15.43 -37.27 -18.06
CA LYS A 329 14.54 -36.28 -18.67
C LYS A 329 13.44 -35.79 -17.74
N ASN A 330 12.93 -36.64 -16.85
CA ASN A 330 11.74 -36.32 -16.06
C ASN A 330 12.04 -35.91 -14.61
N SER A 331 13.15 -36.39 -14.05
CA SER A 331 13.53 -36.10 -12.66
C SER A 331 15.05 -36.00 -12.54
N PRO A 332 15.68 -34.97 -13.11
CA PRO A 332 17.12 -34.77 -13.02
C PRO A 332 17.60 -34.42 -11.61
N LEU A 333 16.77 -33.81 -10.77
CA LEU A 333 17.11 -33.44 -9.39
C LEU A 333 16.78 -34.56 -8.40
N ASN A 334 17.68 -34.79 -7.46
CA ASN A 334 17.45 -35.59 -6.27
C ASN A 334 18.28 -35.02 -5.12
N VAL A 335 17.67 -34.16 -4.32
CA VAL A 335 18.33 -33.39 -3.26
C VAL A 335 17.51 -33.53 -1.97
N ILE A 336 18.17 -33.69 -0.85
CA ILE A 336 17.58 -33.64 0.48
C ILE A 336 17.92 -32.28 1.09
N ALA A 337 16.90 -31.52 1.44
CA ALA A 337 16.99 -30.29 2.19
C ALA A 337 16.73 -30.58 3.67
N THR A 338 17.71 -30.38 4.51
CA THR A 338 17.57 -30.46 5.97
C THR A 338 17.53 -29.04 6.53
N LEU A 339 16.45 -28.70 7.19
CA LEU A 339 16.26 -27.42 7.87
C LEU A 339 16.44 -27.65 9.38
N ASN A 340 17.37 -26.94 9.99
CA ASN A 340 17.61 -26.98 11.43
C ASN A 340 17.39 -25.57 12.01
N LYS A 341 16.21 -25.34 12.54
CA LYS A 341 15.80 -24.02 13.05
C LYS A 341 15.98 -22.89 12.00
N ALA A 342 15.71 -23.21 10.73
CA ALA A 342 15.74 -22.21 9.67
C ALA A 342 14.71 -21.11 9.94
N ASN A 343 15.14 -19.84 9.87
CA ASN A 343 14.27 -18.71 10.18
C ASN A 343 13.21 -18.52 9.10
N LEU A 344 11.94 -18.45 9.50
CA LEU A 344 10.80 -18.29 8.59
C LEU A 344 10.83 -16.96 7.82
N LYS A 345 11.56 -15.97 8.30
CA LYS A 345 11.71 -14.68 7.61
C LYS A 345 12.34 -14.81 6.22
N ILE A 346 13.07 -15.88 5.95
CA ILE A 346 13.62 -16.20 4.62
C ILE A 346 12.49 -16.32 3.58
N ALA A 347 11.29 -16.72 3.98
CA ALA A 347 10.13 -16.83 3.08
C ALA A 347 9.37 -15.51 2.86
N GLU A 348 9.65 -14.45 3.62
CA GLU A 348 8.90 -13.18 3.58
C GLU A 348 8.88 -12.52 2.19
N PRO A 349 9.96 -12.50 1.40
CA PRO A 349 9.94 -11.93 0.05
C PRO A 349 8.94 -12.60 -0.89
N VAL A 350 8.78 -13.93 -0.75
CA VAL A 350 7.86 -14.74 -1.59
C VAL A 350 6.39 -14.53 -1.17
N LEU A 351 6.15 -14.20 0.10
CA LEU A 351 4.83 -14.03 0.71
C LEU A 351 4.42 -12.56 0.83
N LYS A 352 5.20 -11.65 0.25
CA LYS A 352 4.97 -10.21 0.29
C LYS A 352 3.57 -9.84 -0.18
N GLY A 353 2.89 -9.00 0.62
CA GLY A 353 1.53 -8.54 0.35
C GLY A 353 0.42 -9.44 0.90
N LEU A 354 0.73 -10.66 1.29
CA LEU A 354 -0.19 -11.53 2.04
C LEU A 354 0.18 -11.55 3.52
N PHE A 355 1.47 -11.75 3.79
CA PHE A 355 2.01 -11.84 5.15
C PHE A 355 3.26 -10.97 5.31
N SER A 356 3.41 -10.40 6.48
CA SER A 356 4.59 -9.64 6.89
C SER A 356 4.98 -9.98 8.33
N ASN A 357 6.14 -9.46 8.76
CA ASN A 357 6.68 -9.70 10.11
C ASN A 357 6.85 -11.19 10.43
N LEU A 358 7.26 -11.98 9.42
CA LEU A 358 7.54 -13.39 9.63
C LEU A 358 8.73 -13.57 10.56
N SER A 359 8.59 -14.43 11.55
CA SER A 359 9.66 -14.85 12.47
C SER A 359 9.40 -16.24 13.01
N GLY A 360 10.34 -16.78 13.81
CA GLY A 360 10.30 -18.16 14.28
C GLY A 360 11.10 -19.07 13.37
N THR A 361 11.07 -20.37 13.66
CA THR A 361 11.94 -21.35 13.03
C THR A 361 11.18 -22.54 12.47
N LEU A 362 11.71 -23.11 11.40
CA LEU A 362 11.25 -24.35 10.77
C LEU A 362 12.35 -25.40 10.88
N THR A 363 12.04 -26.55 11.44
CA THR A 363 12.93 -27.72 11.52
C THR A 363 12.27 -28.90 10.82
N GLY A 364 12.97 -29.49 9.84
CA GLY A 364 12.42 -30.62 9.09
C GLY A 364 13.29 -31.06 7.92
N ASN A 365 12.87 -32.14 7.27
CA ASN A 365 13.54 -32.71 6.10
C ASN A 365 12.61 -32.71 4.90
N TYR A 366 13.12 -32.28 3.74
CA TYR A 366 12.39 -32.20 2.49
C TYR A 366 13.19 -32.82 1.36
N GLY A 367 12.63 -33.78 0.65
CA GLY A 367 13.17 -34.31 -0.59
C GLY A 367 12.77 -33.42 -1.76
N ILE A 368 13.73 -33.02 -2.58
CA ILE A 368 13.53 -32.21 -3.77
C ILE A 368 13.89 -33.04 -4.99
N THR A 369 12.90 -33.32 -5.85
CA THR A 369 13.03 -34.08 -7.09
C THR A 369 12.46 -33.31 -8.28
N GLY A 370 12.42 -33.88 -9.46
CA GLY A 370 11.92 -33.21 -10.67
C GLY A 370 13.01 -32.42 -11.40
N SER A 371 12.62 -31.33 -12.06
CA SER A 371 13.56 -30.44 -12.79
C SER A 371 13.69 -29.09 -12.09
N PHE A 372 14.67 -28.27 -12.48
CA PHE A 372 14.80 -26.90 -11.98
C PHE A 372 13.57 -26.03 -12.31
N ASN A 373 12.91 -26.27 -13.44
CA ASN A 373 11.71 -25.54 -13.85
C ASN A 373 10.44 -26.08 -13.16
N GLU A 374 10.46 -27.37 -12.79
CA GLU A 374 9.33 -28.05 -12.14
C GLU A 374 9.83 -28.87 -10.95
N PRO A 375 10.31 -28.20 -9.87
CA PRO A 375 10.74 -28.92 -8.67
C PRO A 375 9.56 -29.54 -7.95
N LYS A 376 9.73 -30.74 -7.46
CA LYS A 376 8.78 -31.47 -6.62
C LYS A 376 9.38 -31.61 -5.23
N VAL A 377 8.73 -31.03 -4.23
CA VAL A 377 9.19 -31.07 -2.85
C VAL A 377 8.26 -31.93 -2.02
N GLU A 378 8.80 -32.86 -1.27
CA GLU A 378 8.06 -33.75 -0.36
C GLU A 378 8.75 -33.78 1.01
N GLY A 379 7.99 -33.64 2.09
CA GLY A 379 8.52 -33.71 3.43
C GLY A 379 7.67 -32.96 4.43
N GLU A 380 8.14 -32.92 5.65
CA GLU A 380 7.47 -32.26 6.77
C GLU A 380 8.47 -31.51 7.64
N GLY A 381 8.01 -30.42 8.22
CA GLY A 381 8.77 -29.63 9.17
C GLY A 381 7.89 -29.06 10.27
N LYS A 382 8.46 -28.90 11.44
CA LYS A 382 7.81 -28.31 12.60
C LYS A 382 8.14 -26.84 12.70
N ILE A 383 7.10 -26.02 12.83
CA ILE A 383 7.20 -24.59 13.11
C ILE A 383 7.24 -24.38 14.62
N GLU A 384 8.25 -23.67 15.11
CA GLU A 384 8.42 -23.30 16.52
C GLU A 384 8.62 -21.80 16.67
N GLY A 385 7.90 -21.18 17.61
CA GLY A 385 7.96 -19.72 17.83
C GLY A 385 7.59 -18.91 16.61
N GLY A 386 6.83 -19.48 15.69
CA GLY A 386 6.39 -18.80 14.48
C GLY A 386 5.56 -17.57 14.80
N LYS A 387 5.69 -16.51 14.00
CA LYS A 387 4.87 -15.31 14.07
C LYS A 387 4.64 -14.78 12.68
N MET A 388 3.43 -14.34 12.41
CA MET A 388 3.06 -13.72 11.13
C MET A 388 2.01 -12.64 11.34
N THR A 389 2.04 -11.62 10.48
CA THR A 389 0.99 -10.61 10.38
C THR A 389 0.25 -10.79 9.05
N ILE A 390 -1.07 -10.91 9.10
CA ILE A 390 -1.91 -10.90 7.90
C ILE A 390 -2.11 -9.44 7.48
N ASP A 391 -1.53 -9.05 6.36
CA ASP A 391 -1.44 -7.65 5.94
C ASP A 391 -2.81 -6.98 5.72
N TYR A 392 -3.78 -7.72 5.20
CA TYR A 392 -5.14 -7.21 4.97
C TYR A 392 -5.92 -6.96 6.25
N LEU A 393 -5.81 -7.85 7.21
CA LEU A 393 -6.55 -7.79 8.49
C LEU A 393 -5.79 -6.98 9.55
N LYS A 394 -4.49 -6.71 9.32
CA LYS A 394 -3.56 -6.11 10.30
C LYS A 394 -3.51 -6.86 11.62
N THR A 395 -3.76 -8.16 11.59
CA THR A 395 -3.73 -9.05 12.75
C THR A 395 -2.43 -9.83 12.79
N THR A 396 -1.88 -10.00 13.98
CA THR A 396 -0.63 -10.72 14.20
C THR A 396 -0.89 -11.96 15.03
N TYR A 397 -0.39 -13.11 14.57
CA TYR A 397 -0.53 -14.39 15.24
C TYR A 397 0.82 -15.04 15.51
N SER A 398 0.96 -15.67 16.66
CA SER A 398 1.97 -16.70 16.87
C SER A 398 1.47 -18.00 16.24
N VAL A 399 2.38 -18.72 15.58
CA VAL A 399 2.05 -19.93 14.79
C VAL A 399 2.92 -21.07 15.25
N SER A 400 2.33 -22.22 15.50
CA SER A 400 3.05 -23.47 15.76
C SER A 400 2.32 -24.66 15.14
N GLY A 401 3.05 -25.71 14.77
CA GLY A 401 2.48 -26.91 14.15
C GLY A 401 3.36 -27.49 13.05
N ILE A 402 2.79 -28.26 12.15
CA ILE A 402 3.51 -28.99 11.11
C ILE A 402 3.18 -28.39 9.73
N LEU A 403 4.22 -28.04 8.99
CA LEU A 403 4.16 -27.66 7.59
C LEU A 403 4.60 -28.86 6.74
N GLY A 404 3.65 -29.44 6.00
CA GLY A 404 3.91 -30.53 5.07
C GLY A 404 4.08 -30.01 3.65
N MET A 405 4.87 -30.67 2.83
CA MET A 405 4.99 -30.42 1.40
C MET A 405 4.76 -31.71 0.62
N LEU A 406 3.93 -31.61 -0.41
CA LEU A 406 3.73 -32.62 -1.44
C LEU A 406 4.05 -31.98 -2.80
N PRO A 407 4.27 -32.75 -3.87
CA PRO A 407 4.67 -32.23 -5.18
C PRO A 407 3.78 -31.13 -5.75
N THR A 408 2.51 -31.08 -5.35
CA THR A 408 1.50 -30.13 -5.82
C THR A 408 0.76 -29.41 -4.72
N LYS A 409 1.14 -29.63 -3.45
CA LYS A 409 0.43 -29.06 -2.29
C LYS A 409 1.37 -28.70 -1.15
N ILE A 410 1.14 -27.57 -0.52
CA ILE A 410 1.70 -27.22 0.78
C ILE A 410 0.61 -27.51 1.80
N LEU A 411 0.87 -28.37 2.78
CA LEU A 411 -0.10 -28.82 3.78
C LEU A 411 0.07 -28.03 5.08
N PHE A 412 -1.02 -27.55 5.62
CA PHE A 412 -1.11 -26.95 6.95
C PHE A 412 -1.79 -27.97 7.87
N LYS A 413 -0.99 -28.66 8.69
CA LYS A 413 -1.48 -29.75 9.54
C LYS A 413 -1.74 -29.22 10.94
N ASP A 414 -2.99 -28.88 11.22
CA ASP A 414 -3.46 -28.41 12.52
C ASP A 414 -2.55 -27.36 13.16
N LEU A 415 -2.25 -26.31 12.38
CA LEU A 415 -1.49 -25.19 12.90
C LEU A 415 -2.29 -24.48 13.98
N VAL A 416 -1.67 -24.25 15.11
CA VAL A 416 -2.24 -23.45 16.19
C VAL A 416 -1.86 -21.98 15.95
N LEU A 417 -2.88 -21.15 15.81
CA LEU A 417 -2.75 -19.71 15.72
C LEU A 417 -3.08 -19.11 17.09
N THR A 418 -2.20 -18.29 17.63
CA THR A 418 -2.43 -17.60 18.90
C THR A 418 -2.33 -16.10 18.68
N ASP A 419 -3.36 -15.36 19.05
CA ASP A 419 -3.36 -13.89 18.93
C ASP A 419 -2.51 -13.21 20.00
N VAL A 420 -2.43 -11.89 19.94
CA VAL A 420 -1.66 -11.09 20.90
C VAL A 420 -2.20 -11.12 22.34
N PHE A 421 -3.39 -11.67 22.53
CA PHE A 421 -4.06 -11.82 23.84
C PHE A 421 -4.08 -13.26 24.35
N ASN A 422 -3.36 -14.19 23.67
CA ASN A 422 -3.30 -15.61 23.94
C ASN A 422 -4.60 -16.39 23.66
N ASN A 423 -5.50 -15.83 22.84
CA ASN A 423 -6.64 -16.61 22.33
C ASN A 423 -6.17 -17.46 21.16
N THR A 424 -6.77 -18.62 21.00
CA THR A 424 -6.29 -19.63 20.05
C THR A 424 -7.31 -19.96 18.97
N GLY A 425 -6.80 -20.22 17.78
CA GLY A 425 -7.50 -20.85 16.68
C GLY A 425 -6.66 -21.96 16.07
N THR A 426 -7.32 -22.84 15.33
CA THR A 426 -6.66 -23.90 14.55
C THR A 426 -6.78 -23.57 13.07
N LEU A 427 -5.75 -23.88 12.30
CA LEU A 427 -5.73 -23.73 10.86
C LEU A 427 -5.31 -25.05 10.23
N ARG A 428 -6.14 -25.59 9.33
CA ARG A 428 -5.86 -26.80 8.59
C ARG A 428 -6.21 -26.63 7.12
N GLY A 429 -5.59 -27.44 6.27
CA GLY A 429 -5.86 -27.42 4.85
C GLY A 429 -4.60 -27.45 4.00
N TYR A 430 -4.67 -26.87 2.81
CA TYR A 430 -3.54 -26.87 1.89
C TYR A 430 -3.60 -25.72 0.88
N LEU A 431 -2.43 -25.41 0.36
CA LEU A 431 -2.24 -24.57 -0.82
C LEU A 431 -1.83 -25.47 -1.99
N ALA A 432 -2.72 -25.67 -2.96
CA ALA A 432 -2.40 -26.38 -4.19
C ALA A 432 -1.63 -25.45 -5.14
N HIS A 433 -0.65 -25.99 -5.86
CA HIS A 433 0.15 -25.24 -6.83
C HIS A 433 0.61 -26.14 -7.99
N LYS A 434 0.98 -25.51 -9.11
CA LYS A 434 1.72 -26.14 -10.19
C LYS A 434 3.09 -25.48 -10.28
N SER A 435 4.14 -26.25 -9.93
CA SER A 435 5.55 -25.79 -9.96
C SER A 435 5.79 -24.47 -9.19
N TYR A 436 5.06 -24.26 -8.08
CA TYR A 436 5.11 -23.05 -7.24
C TYR A 436 4.79 -21.73 -7.98
N SER A 437 4.17 -21.82 -9.16
CA SER A 437 3.74 -20.62 -9.91
C SER A 437 2.56 -19.95 -9.21
N TYR A 438 2.70 -18.68 -8.87
CA TYR A 438 1.67 -17.87 -8.21
C TYR A 438 0.32 -17.92 -8.93
N SER A 439 0.32 -17.85 -10.26
CA SER A 439 -0.90 -17.89 -11.07
C SER A 439 -1.69 -19.20 -11.00
N SER A 440 -1.05 -20.29 -10.54
CA SER A 440 -1.67 -21.62 -10.40
C SER A 440 -2.06 -21.97 -8.97
N MET A 441 -1.78 -21.08 -8.01
CA MET A 441 -2.03 -21.36 -6.59
C MET A 441 -3.52 -21.27 -6.27
N ASN A 442 -4.03 -22.34 -5.61
CA ASN A 442 -5.39 -22.43 -5.08
C ASN A 442 -5.34 -22.76 -3.60
N LEU A 443 -6.02 -21.97 -2.80
CA LEU A 443 -6.07 -22.09 -1.35
C LEU A 443 -7.30 -22.88 -0.91
N TYR A 444 -7.14 -23.77 0.07
CA TYR A 444 -8.18 -24.54 0.72
C TYR A 444 -7.85 -24.60 2.21
N LEU A 445 -8.37 -23.66 2.98
CA LEU A 445 -8.12 -23.56 4.41
C LEU A 445 -9.42 -23.62 5.19
N GLU A 446 -9.35 -24.25 6.34
CA GLU A 446 -10.38 -24.24 7.36
C GLU A 446 -9.76 -23.82 8.69
N SER A 447 -10.45 -22.98 9.42
CA SER A 447 -10.02 -22.47 10.71
C SER A 447 -11.18 -22.48 11.69
N ASP A 448 -10.95 -23.01 12.88
CA ASP A 448 -11.82 -22.85 14.02
C ASP A 448 -11.12 -21.92 15.02
N PHE A 449 -11.83 -20.94 15.56
CA PHE A 449 -11.24 -19.92 16.41
C PHE A 449 -12.14 -19.59 17.60
N ASN A 450 -11.53 -19.27 18.74
CA ASN A 450 -12.21 -18.95 19.98
C ASN A 450 -11.67 -17.61 20.53
N ASN A 451 -12.52 -16.58 20.51
CA ASN A 451 -12.22 -15.22 20.96
C ASN A 451 -10.96 -14.59 20.31
N VAL A 452 -10.64 -15.01 19.09
CA VAL A 452 -9.43 -14.57 18.38
C VAL A 452 -9.64 -13.19 17.75
N GLN A 453 -8.59 -12.37 17.74
CA GLN A 453 -8.59 -11.09 17.02
C GLN A 453 -8.59 -11.32 15.51
N LEU A 454 -9.70 -11.01 14.84
CA LEU A 454 -9.92 -11.24 13.40
C LEU A 454 -9.71 -9.98 12.54
N LEU A 455 -9.72 -8.79 13.14
CA LEU A 455 -9.55 -7.51 12.46
C LEU A 455 -8.83 -6.54 13.38
N ASN A 456 -7.91 -5.75 12.82
CA ASN A 456 -7.21 -4.66 13.52
C ASN A 456 -6.79 -3.56 12.53
N THR A 457 -7.78 -2.99 11.84
CA THR A 457 -7.57 -2.01 10.76
C THR A 457 -7.99 -0.60 11.19
N SER A 458 -7.47 0.39 10.49
CA SER A 458 -7.85 1.79 10.58
C SER A 458 -8.57 2.26 9.30
N SER A 459 -9.15 3.45 9.32
CA SER A 459 -9.77 4.07 8.13
C SER A 459 -8.81 4.26 6.95
N LYS A 460 -7.49 4.25 7.19
CA LYS A 460 -6.47 4.30 6.14
C LYS A 460 -6.23 2.95 5.47
N ASP A 461 -6.52 1.86 6.18
CA ASP A 461 -6.31 0.50 5.68
C ASP A 461 -7.52 0.01 4.88
N ASN A 462 -8.74 0.35 5.33
CA ASN A 462 -9.98 -0.01 4.66
C ASN A 462 -11.01 1.13 4.83
N SER A 463 -11.57 1.60 3.73
CA SER A 463 -12.56 2.68 3.71
C SER A 463 -14.01 2.20 3.85
N LEU A 464 -14.29 0.91 3.64
CA LEU A 464 -15.64 0.35 3.75
C LEU A 464 -16.01 0.00 5.19
N PHE A 465 -15.05 -0.56 5.92
CA PHE A 465 -15.18 -0.84 7.34
C PHE A 465 -13.80 -0.93 7.99
N TYR A 466 -13.68 -0.55 9.22
CA TYR A 466 -12.43 -0.63 9.99
C TYR A 466 -12.71 -0.79 11.48
N GLY A 467 -11.66 -1.07 12.24
CA GLY A 467 -11.74 -1.24 13.69
C GLY A 467 -11.04 -2.49 14.18
N THR A 468 -11.49 -2.98 15.32
CA THR A 468 -11.00 -4.22 15.94
C THR A 468 -12.15 -5.20 16.06
N ALA A 469 -11.96 -6.46 15.63
CA ALA A 469 -12.95 -7.52 15.82
C ALA A 469 -12.31 -8.72 16.52
N TYR A 470 -13.02 -9.23 17.48
CA TYR A 470 -12.76 -10.50 18.16
C TYR A 470 -13.95 -11.40 17.91
N GLY A 471 -13.69 -12.66 17.65
CA GLY A 471 -14.76 -13.59 17.32
C GLY A 471 -14.49 -15.02 17.75
N THR A 472 -15.57 -15.76 17.87
CA THR A 472 -15.59 -17.22 18.04
C THR A 472 -16.38 -17.81 16.89
N GLY A 473 -15.86 -18.85 16.23
CA GLY A 473 -16.54 -19.46 15.10
C GLY A 473 -15.63 -20.26 14.19
N SER A 474 -16.05 -20.39 12.92
CA SER A 474 -15.32 -21.10 11.89
C SER A 474 -15.23 -20.29 10.60
N LEU A 475 -14.15 -20.45 9.88
CA LEU A 475 -13.88 -19.78 8.61
C LEU A 475 -13.29 -20.77 7.62
N SER A 476 -13.83 -20.81 6.41
CA SER A 476 -13.28 -21.53 5.26
C SER A 476 -12.80 -20.51 4.22
N ILE A 477 -11.57 -20.67 3.74
CA ILE A 477 -10.96 -19.83 2.70
C ILE A 477 -10.63 -20.73 1.52
N THR A 478 -11.25 -20.49 0.37
CA THR A 478 -11.08 -21.32 -0.82
C THR A 478 -10.88 -20.48 -2.07
N GLY A 479 -10.27 -21.08 -3.09
CA GLY A 479 -10.13 -20.48 -4.41
C GLY A 479 -8.70 -20.09 -4.80
N PRO A 480 -8.51 -19.62 -6.04
CA PRO A 480 -7.23 -19.12 -6.51
C PRO A 480 -6.82 -17.84 -5.73
N ILE A 481 -5.51 -17.65 -5.51
CA ILE A 481 -4.98 -16.56 -4.67
C ILE A 481 -5.45 -15.17 -5.13
N ASN A 482 -5.72 -15.01 -6.42
CA ASN A 482 -6.24 -13.76 -6.99
C ASN A 482 -7.77 -13.65 -6.91
N HIS A 483 -8.47 -14.67 -6.39
CA HIS A 483 -9.93 -14.70 -6.24
C HIS A 483 -10.34 -15.63 -5.08
N LEU A 484 -10.05 -15.17 -3.86
CA LEU A 484 -10.34 -15.93 -2.65
C LEU A 484 -11.78 -15.75 -2.21
N GLN A 485 -12.40 -16.84 -1.77
CA GLN A 485 -13.73 -16.90 -1.18
C GLN A 485 -13.61 -17.20 0.31
N PHE A 486 -14.14 -16.33 1.13
CA PHE A 486 -14.21 -16.46 2.58
C PHE A 486 -15.65 -16.80 2.98
N ASN A 487 -15.86 -18.01 3.48
CA ASN A 487 -17.16 -18.45 3.96
C ASN A 487 -17.04 -18.78 5.45
N GLY A 488 -17.91 -18.23 6.28
CA GLY A 488 -17.76 -18.44 7.70
C GLY A 488 -18.98 -18.09 8.54
N ASN A 489 -18.94 -18.63 9.75
CA ASN A 489 -19.90 -18.32 10.80
C ASN A 489 -19.11 -17.81 11.99
N GLY A 490 -19.51 -16.65 12.51
CA GLY A 490 -18.80 -16.01 13.61
C GLY A 490 -19.77 -15.38 14.59
N LYS A 491 -19.40 -15.45 15.86
CA LYS A 491 -20.01 -14.71 16.95
C LYS A 491 -19.06 -13.64 17.41
N SER A 492 -19.57 -12.40 17.55
CA SER A 492 -18.75 -11.29 18.05
C SER A 492 -18.46 -11.44 19.54
N GLU A 493 -17.25 -11.12 19.95
CA GLU A 493 -16.75 -11.21 21.32
C GLU A 493 -16.43 -9.83 21.90
N LYS A 494 -16.13 -9.79 23.20
CA LYS A 494 -15.75 -8.57 23.94
C LYS A 494 -14.61 -7.83 23.25
N ASN A 495 -14.61 -6.50 23.37
CA ASN A 495 -13.65 -5.56 22.76
C ASN A 495 -13.76 -5.42 21.24
N THR A 496 -14.77 -6.03 20.62
CA THR A 496 -15.11 -5.77 19.22
C THR A 496 -15.63 -4.35 19.07
N ARG A 497 -15.02 -3.56 18.16
CA ARG A 497 -15.41 -2.20 17.80
C ARG A 497 -15.30 -2.03 16.30
N ILE A 498 -16.41 -1.90 15.62
CA ILE A 498 -16.46 -1.78 14.16
C ILE A 498 -17.06 -0.43 13.79
N PHE A 499 -16.43 0.22 12.82
CA PHE A 499 -16.83 1.49 12.23
C PHE A 499 -17.20 1.26 10.76
N ILE A 500 -18.40 1.65 10.38
CA ILE A 500 -18.93 1.50 9.02
C ILE A 500 -19.31 2.88 8.51
N PRO A 501 -18.47 3.53 7.68
CA PRO A 501 -18.81 4.82 7.07
C PRO A 501 -19.74 4.63 5.87
N PHE A 502 -20.93 5.25 5.93
CA PHE A 502 -21.92 5.27 4.84
C PHE A 502 -21.82 6.53 3.98
N GLY A 503 -21.20 7.58 4.48
CA GLY A 503 -20.87 8.75 3.68
C GLY A 503 -19.85 8.36 2.62
N GLY A 504 -20.31 8.21 1.39
CA GLY A 504 -19.60 7.55 0.31
C GLY A 504 -18.13 7.94 0.21
N ALA A 505 -17.33 6.96 -0.10
CA ALA A 505 -16.05 7.12 -0.79
C ALA A 505 -16.21 7.66 -2.24
N ALA A 506 -17.25 8.43 -2.52
CA ALA A 506 -17.28 9.54 -3.43
C ALA A 506 -16.69 10.80 -2.76
N ALA A 507 -15.68 10.65 -1.90
CA ALA A 507 -14.59 11.58 -1.96
C ALA A 507 -14.07 11.40 -3.38
N VAL A 508 -14.54 12.26 -4.27
CA VAL A 508 -13.91 12.60 -5.54
C VAL A 508 -12.43 12.36 -5.31
N GLU A 509 -11.86 11.30 -5.88
CA GLU A 509 -10.45 11.30 -6.16
C GLU A 509 -10.24 12.64 -6.82
N LYS A 510 -9.61 13.55 -6.10
CA LYS A 510 -9.14 14.78 -6.66
C LYS A 510 -8.14 14.28 -7.67
N GLU A 511 -8.59 14.07 -8.90
CA GLU A 511 -7.71 13.87 -10.02
C GLU A 511 -6.83 15.10 -10.01
N GLU A 512 -5.63 14.95 -9.51
CA GLU A 512 -4.61 15.98 -9.55
C GLU A 512 -4.17 16.14 -11.01
N PHE A 513 -5.00 16.82 -11.80
CA PHE A 513 -4.67 17.21 -13.18
C PHE A 513 -3.51 18.22 -13.27
N ILE A 514 -3.03 18.71 -12.14
CA ILE A 514 -1.93 19.67 -12.09
C ILE A 514 -0.82 19.09 -11.21
N ASN A 515 0.15 18.44 -11.83
CA ASN A 515 1.44 18.14 -11.20
C ASN A 515 2.31 19.39 -11.24
N PHE A 516 2.43 20.09 -10.11
CA PHE A 516 3.43 21.13 -9.94
C PHE A 516 4.82 20.48 -9.91
N VAL A 517 5.54 20.53 -11.02
CA VAL A 517 6.95 20.14 -11.08
C VAL A 517 7.76 21.28 -10.48
N HIS A 518 8.20 21.12 -9.24
CA HIS A 518 9.22 21.99 -8.67
C HIS A 518 10.57 21.62 -9.28
N PHE A 519 11.08 22.48 -10.13
CA PHE A 519 12.49 22.46 -10.54
C PHE A 519 13.30 22.97 -9.35
N THR A 520 13.85 22.06 -8.54
CA THR A 520 14.90 22.37 -7.58
C THR A 520 16.23 21.97 -8.17
N ASP A 521 17.18 22.92 -8.12
CA ASP A 521 18.57 22.77 -8.51
C ASP A 521 19.18 21.47 -7.96
N SER A 522 19.78 20.70 -8.86
CA SER A 522 20.34 19.38 -8.60
C SER A 522 21.74 19.46 -7.99
N SER A 523 21.84 19.92 -6.75
CA SER A 523 23.12 19.83 -6.05
C SER A 523 23.00 19.65 -4.55
N LYS A 524 22.18 18.74 -4.08
CA LYS A 524 22.25 18.12 -2.73
C LYS A 524 20.96 17.33 -2.50
N SER A 525 21.04 16.01 -2.59
CA SER A 525 20.41 15.22 -1.52
C SER A 525 20.19 13.77 -1.96
N GLY A 526 20.52 12.89 -1.08
CA GLY A 526 19.99 11.54 -1.08
C GLY A 526 18.46 11.61 -1.14
N ILE A 527 17.92 11.19 -2.25
CA ILE A 527 16.48 11.04 -2.44
C ILE A 527 16.06 9.88 -1.55
N SER A 528 15.51 10.22 -0.39
CA SER A 528 14.64 9.30 0.33
C SER A 528 13.51 8.94 -0.64
N LYS A 529 13.62 7.78 -1.31
CA LYS A 529 12.48 7.16 -1.99
C LYS A 529 11.42 6.94 -0.93
N LYS A 530 10.43 7.84 -0.89
CA LYS A 530 9.15 7.57 -0.24
C LYS A 530 8.65 6.29 -0.92
N GLN A 531 8.79 5.15 -0.24
CA GLN A 531 8.17 3.92 -0.68
C GLN A 531 6.69 4.23 -0.80
N LEU A 532 6.21 4.39 -2.02
CA LEU A 532 4.80 4.19 -2.32
C LEU A 532 4.53 2.76 -1.83
N LYS A 533 3.88 2.66 -0.68
CA LYS A 533 3.29 1.39 -0.25
C LYS A 533 2.38 0.99 -1.40
N GLU A 534 2.81 0.02 -2.19
CA GLU A 534 1.92 -0.63 -3.14
C GLU A 534 0.71 -1.09 -2.34
N LYS A 535 -0.42 -0.42 -2.54
CA LYS A 535 -1.71 -0.94 -2.10
C LYS A 535 -1.84 -2.26 -2.83
N VAL A 536 -1.83 -3.37 -2.09
CA VAL A 536 -2.19 -4.67 -2.65
C VAL A 536 -3.60 -4.48 -3.21
N ALA A 537 -3.70 -4.47 -4.52
CA ALA A 537 -4.99 -4.42 -5.19
C ALA A 537 -5.66 -5.79 -4.96
N LEU A 538 -6.41 -5.92 -3.87
CA LEU A 538 -7.24 -7.08 -3.56
C LEU A 538 -8.49 -7.04 -4.45
N SER A 539 -8.30 -7.10 -5.75
CA SER A 539 -9.41 -7.26 -6.68
C SER A 539 -9.75 -8.75 -6.77
N GLY A 540 -10.94 -9.12 -6.32
CA GLY A 540 -11.50 -10.45 -6.50
C GLY A 540 -11.63 -11.30 -5.22
N ILE A 541 -11.65 -10.70 -4.03
CA ILE A 541 -12.00 -11.41 -2.78
C ILE A 541 -13.50 -11.32 -2.57
N THR A 542 -14.13 -12.45 -2.28
CA THR A 542 -15.54 -12.53 -1.89
C THR A 542 -15.69 -13.03 -0.45
N PHE A 543 -16.61 -12.41 0.28
CA PHE A 543 -16.97 -12.82 1.64
C PHE A 543 -18.45 -13.23 1.67
N ASP A 544 -18.74 -14.35 2.29
CA ASP A 544 -20.08 -14.77 2.68
C ASP A 544 -20.03 -15.19 4.16
N LEU A 545 -20.37 -14.26 5.04
CA LEU A 545 -20.21 -14.42 6.47
C LEU A 545 -21.57 -14.33 7.17
N ASN A 546 -21.86 -15.30 8.03
CA ASN A 546 -22.98 -15.25 8.95
C ASN A 546 -22.46 -14.83 10.33
N LEU A 547 -22.89 -13.66 10.78
CA LEU A 547 -22.38 -13.03 11.99
C LEU A 547 -23.47 -12.96 13.06
N GLU A 548 -23.24 -13.55 14.21
CA GLU A 548 -24.00 -13.32 15.43
C GLU A 548 -23.39 -12.15 16.17
N VAL A 549 -24.05 -11.01 16.12
CA VAL A 549 -23.65 -9.82 16.87
C VAL A 549 -24.19 -9.93 18.30
N THR A 550 -23.31 -9.74 19.27
CA THR A 550 -23.64 -9.77 20.71
C THR A 550 -23.56 -8.39 21.32
N PRO A 551 -24.18 -8.15 22.49
CA PRO A 551 -24.09 -6.87 23.18
C PRO A 551 -22.67 -6.48 23.62
N ASP A 552 -21.73 -7.40 23.59
CA ASP A 552 -20.33 -7.14 23.88
C ASP A 552 -19.62 -6.38 22.75
N ALA A 553 -20.15 -6.46 21.52
CA ALA A 553 -19.63 -5.73 20.36
C ALA A 553 -20.21 -4.31 20.30
N TYR A 554 -19.33 -3.38 19.95
CA TYR A 554 -19.68 -1.98 19.72
C TYR A 554 -19.61 -1.66 18.23
N GLY A 555 -20.65 -1.03 17.69
CA GLY A 555 -20.72 -0.59 16.30
C GLY A 555 -20.96 0.90 16.18
N GLU A 556 -20.32 1.52 15.20
CA GLU A 556 -20.60 2.89 14.76
C GLU A 556 -20.97 2.90 13.27
N PHE A 557 -22.15 3.40 12.97
CA PHE A 557 -22.65 3.65 11.63
C PHE A 557 -22.52 5.14 11.36
N ILE A 558 -21.53 5.54 10.58
CA ILE A 558 -21.20 6.93 10.28
C ILE A 558 -21.95 7.31 9.01
N ILE A 559 -23.11 7.96 9.18
CA ILE A 559 -24.00 8.35 8.07
C ILE A 559 -23.37 9.51 7.30
N ASP A 560 -22.97 10.55 8.03
CA ASP A 560 -22.20 11.66 7.48
C ASP A 560 -21.09 12.09 8.46
N ALA A 561 -19.86 11.87 8.05
CA ALA A 561 -18.70 12.23 8.86
C ALA A 561 -18.48 13.75 8.98
N LYS A 562 -18.98 14.55 8.01
CA LYS A 562 -18.82 16.01 8.02
C LYS A 562 -19.78 16.67 9.00
N SER A 563 -21.04 16.28 8.94
CA SER A 563 -22.06 16.77 9.87
C SER A 563 -21.98 16.12 11.26
N GLY A 564 -21.31 14.96 11.35
CA GLY A 564 -21.22 14.20 12.59
C GLY A 564 -22.46 13.34 12.88
N ASP A 565 -23.22 13.00 11.85
CA ASP A 565 -24.40 12.13 11.93
C ASP A 565 -23.95 10.67 12.12
N ILE A 566 -24.04 10.18 13.35
CA ILE A 566 -23.51 8.87 13.75
C ILE A 566 -24.53 8.13 14.62
N ILE A 567 -24.85 6.90 14.20
CA ILE A 567 -25.59 5.94 15.05
C ILE A 567 -24.55 5.01 15.65
N ARG A 568 -24.52 4.90 16.95
CA ARG A 568 -23.55 4.06 17.66
C ARG A 568 -24.19 3.29 18.79
N GLY A 569 -23.66 2.11 19.09
CA GLY A 569 -24.16 1.35 20.22
C GLY A 569 -23.78 -0.11 20.24
N ARG A 570 -24.43 -0.83 21.13
CA ARG A 570 -24.30 -2.24 21.35
C ARG A 570 -25.64 -2.91 21.19
N GLY A 571 -25.65 -4.12 20.61
CA GLY A 571 -26.91 -4.78 20.32
C GLY A 571 -26.77 -6.25 20.02
N ASN A 572 -27.93 -6.90 19.78
CA ASN A 572 -28.00 -8.28 19.32
C ASN A 572 -28.43 -8.31 17.86
N GLY A 573 -27.89 -9.25 17.10
CA GLY A 573 -28.33 -9.40 15.71
C GLY A 573 -27.77 -10.63 15.03
N GLN A 574 -28.48 -11.08 14.01
CA GLN A 574 -27.98 -12.05 13.05
C GLN A 574 -27.83 -11.32 11.73
N ILE A 575 -26.60 -11.18 11.28
CA ILE A 575 -26.27 -10.42 10.08
C ILE A 575 -25.52 -11.34 9.11
N LYS A 576 -26.08 -11.51 7.92
CA LYS A 576 -25.36 -12.10 6.79
C LYS A 576 -24.71 -10.99 5.98
N LEU A 577 -23.39 -11.09 5.79
CA LEU A 577 -22.60 -10.14 5.07
C LEU A 577 -22.05 -10.80 3.81
N GLN A 578 -22.35 -10.23 2.66
CA GLN A 578 -21.84 -10.65 1.36
C GLN A 578 -21.12 -9.46 0.73
N LEU A 579 -19.83 -9.62 0.50
CA LEU A 579 -18.96 -8.58 -0.04
C LEU A 579 -18.15 -9.15 -1.19
N ASP A 580 -18.19 -8.49 -2.36
CA ASP A 580 -17.20 -8.64 -3.41
C ASP A 580 -16.34 -7.37 -3.48
N THR A 581 -15.03 -7.52 -3.40
CA THR A 581 -14.09 -6.39 -3.49
C THR A 581 -14.14 -5.66 -4.84
N LYS A 582 -14.89 -6.18 -5.83
CA LYS A 582 -15.17 -5.50 -7.11
C LYS A 582 -16.35 -4.53 -7.05
N GLY A 583 -17.06 -4.44 -5.92
CA GLY A 583 -18.02 -3.39 -5.68
C GLY A 583 -19.41 -3.80 -5.18
N GLU A 584 -19.71 -5.09 -5.07
CA GLU A 584 -20.99 -5.54 -4.48
C GLU A 584 -20.82 -5.77 -2.98
N PHE A 585 -21.56 -4.99 -2.17
CA PHE A 585 -21.64 -5.16 -0.73
C PHE A 585 -23.10 -5.28 -0.33
N ASN A 586 -23.49 -6.46 0.17
CA ASN A 586 -24.83 -6.76 0.62
C ASN A 586 -24.83 -7.18 2.10
N MET A 587 -25.81 -6.69 2.84
CA MET A 587 -26.10 -7.06 4.22
C MET A 587 -27.55 -7.55 4.33
N PHE A 588 -27.76 -8.62 5.07
CA PHE A 588 -29.09 -9.14 5.37
C PHE A 588 -29.23 -9.41 6.85
N GLY A 589 -30.40 -9.16 7.41
CA GLY A 589 -30.69 -9.38 8.80
C GLY A 589 -31.00 -8.13 9.59
N SER A 590 -30.94 -8.20 10.90
CA SER A 590 -31.26 -7.08 11.76
C SER A 590 -30.35 -6.97 12.97
N LEU A 591 -30.11 -5.74 13.41
CA LEU A 591 -29.42 -5.38 14.64
C LEU A 591 -30.37 -4.68 15.56
N GLU A 592 -30.65 -5.24 16.73
CA GLU A 592 -31.48 -4.64 17.80
C GLU A 592 -30.59 -4.05 18.88
N PHE A 593 -30.70 -2.76 19.13
CA PHE A 593 -29.90 -2.06 20.13
C PHE A 593 -30.36 -2.41 21.56
N GLN A 594 -29.38 -2.69 22.42
CA GLN A 594 -29.55 -2.78 23.87
C GLN A 594 -29.21 -1.45 24.54
N GLU A 595 -28.20 -0.77 24.02
CA GLU A 595 -27.78 0.57 24.41
C GLU A 595 -27.13 1.28 23.23
N GLY A 596 -27.23 2.59 23.17
CA GLY A 596 -26.62 3.36 22.11
C GLY A 596 -26.90 4.85 22.18
N GLY A 597 -26.30 5.56 21.25
CA GLY A 597 -26.50 6.98 21.03
C GLY A 597 -26.65 7.31 19.55
N TYR A 598 -27.46 8.27 19.25
CA TYR A 598 -27.55 8.89 17.94
C TYR A 598 -27.15 10.35 18.05
N ASN A 599 -26.07 10.71 17.39
CA ASN A 599 -25.68 12.11 17.27
C ASN A 599 -26.57 12.76 16.20
N PHE A 600 -27.57 13.49 16.66
CA PHE A 600 -28.46 14.24 15.79
C PHE A 600 -27.86 15.60 15.48
N THR A 601 -27.59 15.84 14.22
CA THR A 601 -27.06 17.12 13.73
C THR A 601 -28.15 17.80 12.87
N LEU A 602 -28.53 19.02 13.25
CA LEU A 602 -29.48 19.81 12.51
C LEU A 602 -28.80 21.07 11.98
N PHE A 603 -28.75 21.22 10.64
CA PHE A 603 -28.15 22.37 9.93
C PHE A 603 -26.71 22.68 10.32
N ASP A 604 -25.90 21.67 10.67
CA ASP A 604 -24.52 21.80 11.13
C ASP A 604 -24.32 22.70 12.38
N ILE A 605 -25.41 23.13 13.00
CA ILE A 605 -25.39 24.06 14.16
C ILE A 605 -25.67 23.33 15.45
N ILE A 606 -26.61 22.39 15.44
CA ILE A 606 -27.05 21.67 16.62
C ILE A 606 -26.55 20.25 16.54
N ASN A 607 -25.61 19.91 17.41
CA ASN A 607 -25.16 18.54 17.60
C ASN A 607 -25.56 18.08 19.00
N LYS A 608 -26.53 17.19 19.08
CA LYS A 608 -27.01 16.63 20.34
C LYS A 608 -27.06 15.12 20.29
N GLU A 609 -26.55 14.49 21.32
CA GLU A 609 -26.60 13.05 21.46
C GLU A 609 -27.94 12.63 22.09
N PHE A 610 -28.71 11.86 21.34
CA PHE A 610 -29.91 11.18 21.77
C PHE A 610 -29.58 9.76 22.20
N LYS A 611 -29.99 9.35 23.38
CA LYS A 611 -29.83 8.00 23.88
C LYS A 611 -30.81 7.05 23.21
N ILE A 612 -30.31 6.06 22.46
CA ILE A 612 -31.17 5.08 21.78
C ILE A 612 -31.83 4.19 22.84
N GLN A 613 -33.14 3.98 22.69
CA GLN A 613 -33.89 3.10 23.55
C GLN A 613 -33.75 1.64 23.13
N LYS A 614 -33.75 0.76 24.13
CA LYS A 614 -33.76 -0.70 23.92
C LYS A 614 -34.95 -1.11 23.06
N GLY A 615 -34.71 -2.04 22.10
CA GLY A 615 -35.69 -2.50 21.14
C GLY A 615 -35.68 -1.72 19.82
N SER A 616 -34.93 -0.62 19.75
CA SER A 616 -34.62 0.05 18.49
C SER A 616 -33.79 -0.86 17.58
N LYS A 617 -34.10 -0.87 16.28
CA LYS A 617 -33.41 -1.78 15.34
C LYS A 617 -33.11 -1.15 14.00
N ILE A 618 -32.11 -1.73 13.33
CA ILE A 618 -31.79 -1.51 11.93
C ILE A 618 -31.98 -2.85 11.22
N THR A 619 -32.62 -2.87 10.07
CA THR A 619 -32.84 -4.07 9.25
C THR A 619 -32.28 -3.86 7.85
N TRP A 620 -31.53 -4.82 7.35
CA TRP A 620 -30.97 -4.83 6.00
C TRP A 620 -31.55 -5.97 5.16
N ALA A 621 -31.82 -5.67 3.89
CA ALA A 621 -32.36 -6.63 2.91
C ALA A 621 -31.54 -6.61 1.58
N GLY A 622 -30.26 -6.25 1.63
CA GLY A 622 -29.35 -6.14 0.49
C GLY A 622 -28.36 -5.00 0.69
N ASP A 623 -28.44 -3.93 -0.11
CA ASP A 623 -27.54 -2.79 -0.03
C ASP A 623 -27.48 -2.22 1.40
N PRO A 624 -26.27 -2.16 2.03
CA PRO A 624 -26.10 -1.63 3.39
C PRO A 624 -26.55 -0.18 3.53
N PHE A 625 -26.48 0.61 2.46
CA PHE A 625 -26.92 2.01 2.44
C PHE A 625 -28.44 2.16 2.46
N GLN A 626 -29.18 1.09 2.14
CA GLN A 626 -30.64 1.05 2.15
C GLN A 626 -31.21 0.36 3.41
N GLY A 627 -30.43 0.29 4.48
CA GLY A 627 -30.90 -0.21 5.76
C GLY A 627 -32.15 0.56 6.22
N VAL A 628 -33.12 -0.16 6.80
CA VAL A 628 -34.37 0.40 7.30
C VAL A 628 -34.25 0.62 8.80
N LEU A 629 -34.42 1.85 9.22
CA LEU A 629 -34.41 2.27 10.62
C LEU A 629 -35.80 2.08 11.27
N SER A 630 -35.80 1.63 12.49
CA SER A 630 -36.92 1.73 13.45
C SER A 630 -36.28 2.05 14.81
N LEU A 631 -35.89 3.33 14.96
CA LEU A 631 -35.13 3.79 16.11
C LEU A 631 -35.98 4.77 16.93
N THR A 632 -35.98 4.58 18.25
CA THR A 632 -36.48 5.55 19.22
C THR A 632 -35.32 6.00 20.08
N ALA A 633 -35.06 7.31 20.10
CA ALA A 633 -33.98 7.87 20.88
C ALA A 633 -34.49 9.05 21.73
N VAL A 634 -33.91 9.24 22.89
CA VAL A 634 -34.37 10.19 23.89
C VAL A 634 -33.24 11.14 24.27
N TYR A 635 -33.57 12.42 24.24
CA TYR A 635 -32.74 13.49 24.80
C TYR A 635 -33.41 14.04 26.05
N ARG A 636 -32.76 13.86 27.20
CA ARG A 636 -33.28 14.32 28.50
C ARG A 636 -32.59 15.59 28.95
N GLN A 637 -33.37 16.56 29.35
CA GLN A 637 -32.86 17.82 29.87
C GLN A 637 -33.78 18.42 30.95
N LEU A 638 -33.26 19.45 31.60
CA LEU A 638 -34.07 20.25 32.56
C LEU A 638 -34.57 21.49 31.83
N ALA A 639 -35.89 21.72 31.84
CA ALA A 639 -36.52 22.87 31.21
C ALA A 639 -37.40 23.65 32.20
N SER A 640 -37.61 24.94 31.92
CA SER A 640 -38.59 25.75 32.63
C SER A 640 -39.98 25.44 32.09
N TYR A 641 -40.90 25.19 32.99
CA TYR A 641 -42.31 24.94 32.68
C TYR A 641 -43.20 26.18 32.82
N ALA A 642 -42.63 27.34 33.11
CA ALA A 642 -43.39 28.60 33.26
C ALA A 642 -44.23 28.96 32.02
N PRO A 643 -43.74 28.81 30.78
CA PRO A 643 -44.55 29.11 29.59
C PRO A 643 -45.78 28.21 29.41
N ILE A 644 -45.79 27.00 29.98
CA ILE A 644 -46.92 26.08 29.90
C ILE A 644 -48.16 26.62 30.67
N TYR A 645 -47.90 27.33 31.80
CA TYR A 645 -48.97 27.95 32.60
C TYR A 645 -49.47 29.27 32.04
N GLY A 646 -48.63 30.04 31.30
CA GLY A 646 -49.00 31.33 30.73
C GLY A 646 -50.23 31.24 29.78
N ASN A 647 -50.38 30.14 29.09
CA ASN A 647 -51.48 29.91 28.15
C ASN A 647 -52.79 29.35 28.77
N GLN A 648 -52.80 29.03 30.08
CA GLN A 648 -54.00 28.50 30.73
C GLN A 648 -54.79 29.59 31.45
N THR A 649 -54.31 30.82 31.56
CA THR A 649 -54.82 31.87 32.35
C THR A 649 -55.60 32.96 31.57
N THR A 650 -56.36 32.56 30.53
CA THR A 650 -57.25 33.51 29.77
C THR A 650 -58.43 34.02 30.56
N LEU A 651 -58.59 33.62 31.82
CA LEU A 651 -59.79 34.03 32.64
C LEU A 651 -59.46 34.85 33.89
N THR A 652 -58.21 35.02 34.29
CA THR A 652 -57.85 35.92 35.39
C THR A 652 -56.49 36.56 35.15
N SER A 653 -56.45 37.84 34.93
CA SER A 653 -55.31 38.71 34.86
C SER A 653 -54.50 38.66 36.19
N SER A 654 -53.60 37.72 36.37
CA SER A 654 -52.66 37.71 37.45
C SER A 654 -51.25 37.37 37.04
N THR A 655 -50.49 38.44 36.92
CA THR A 655 -49.02 38.42 36.89
C THR A 655 -48.37 37.64 38.05
N THR A 656 -49.13 37.16 39.02
CA THR A 656 -48.68 36.38 40.17
C THR A 656 -48.33 34.92 39.88
N ALA A 657 -48.82 34.34 38.78
CA ALA A 657 -48.49 32.96 38.44
C ALA A 657 -47.00 32.82 38.03
N LEU A 658 -46.49 33.79 37.30
CA LEU A 658 -45.09 33.79 36.82
C LEU A 658 -44.06 34.07 37.95
N THR A 659 -44.49 34.50 39.12
CA THR A 659 -43.63 34.76 40.26
C THR A 659 -43.52 33.57 41.23
N ASP A 660 -44.30 32.48 40.99
CA ASP A 660 -44.23 31.29 41.83
C ASP A 660 -42.83 30.67 41.83
N PRO A 661 -42.20 30.48 43.00
CA PRO A 661 -40.87 29.86 43.11
C PRO A 661 -40.80 28.45 42.50
N ALA A 662 -41.92 27.72 42.40
CA ALA A 662 -41.97 26.40 41.80
C ALA A 662 -41.72 26.44 40.29
N LEU A 663 -42.18 27.51 39.61
CA LEU A 663 -41.99 27.71 38.18
C LEU A 663 -40.62 28.27 37.81
N LYS A 664 -39.91 28.84 38.75
CA LYS A 664 -38.51 29.24 38.61
C LYS A 664 -37.56 28.05 38.58
N ARG A 665 -38.00 26.89 39.06
CA ARG A 665 -37.22 25.63 38.99
C ARG A 665 -37.36 25.01 37.63
N ARG A 666 -36.28 24.33 37.20
CA ARG A 666 -36.29 23.51 35.99
C ARG A 666 -36.61 22.06 36.34
N TYR A 667 -37.44 21.43 35.57
CA TYR A 667 -37.86 20.04 35.76
C TYR A 667 -37.48 19.21 34.53
N PRO A 668 -37.28 17.90 34.67
CA PRO A 668 -36.90 17.03 33.60
C PRO A 668 -37.97 16.93 32.50
N VAL A 669 -37.55 17.03 31.27
CA VAL A 669 -38.35 16.76 30.07
C VAL A 669 -37.54 15.88 29.14
N GLU A 670 -38.21 14.95 28.50
CA GLU A 670 -37.62 14.05 27.51
C GLU A 670 -38.16 14.47 26.13
N VAL A 671 -37.24 14.75 25.22
CA VAL A 671 -37.49 14.87 23.79
C VAL A 671 -37.29 13.52 23.17
N ILE A 672 -38.31 12.96 22.57
CA ILE A 672 -38.27 11.65 21.91
C ILE A 672 -38.14 11.91 20.41
N LEU A 673 -37.14 11.26 19.84
CA LEU A 673 -36.86 11.22 18.41
C LEU A 673 -37.16 9.83 17.90
N LYS A 674 -38.07 9.72 16.93
CA LYS A 674 -38.36 8.48 16.20
C LYS A 674 -37.84 8.60 14.77
N LEU A 675 -36.99 7.67 14.37
CA LEU A 675 -36.46 7.57 13.02
C LEU A 675 -37.00 6.29 12.39
N GLU A 676 -37.75 6.43 11.31
CA GLU A 676 -38.35 5.30 10.62
C GLU A 676 -38.07 5.37 9.11
N GLY A 677 -37.88 4.20 8.47
CA GLY A 677 -37.66 4.13 7.02
C GLY A 677 -36.18 4.09 6.62
N PRO A 678 -35.81 4.44 5.38
CA PRO A 678 -34.46 4.30 4.84
C PRO A 678 -33.44 5.10 5.64
N MET A 679 -32.29 4.49 5.93
CA MET A 679 -31.24 5.04 6.80
C MET A 679 -30.67 6.38 6.32
N LEU A 680 -30.56 6.58 5.00
CA LEU A 680 -30.03 7.83 4.42
C LEU A 680 -31.08 8.94 4.28
N SER A 681 -32.36 8.61 4.42
CA SER A 681 -33.49 9.59 4.35
C SER A 681 -34.63 9.16 5.24
N PRO A 682 -34.40 9.05 6.57
CA PRO A 682 -35.44 8.59 7.49
C PRO A 682 -36.54 9.62 7.67
N GLN A 683 -37.75 9.15 7.94
CA GLN A 683 -38.79 9.99 8.48
C GLN A 683 -38.49 10.31 9.94
N ILE A 684 -38.41 11.60 10.23
CA ILE A 684 -38.10 12.12 11.57
C ILE A 684 -39.39 12.57 12.25
N ASN A 685 -39.77 11.87 13.29
CA ASN A 685 -40.90 12.21 14.11
C ASN A 685 -40.44 12.56 15.53
N PHE A 686 -40.98 13.63 16.08
CA PHE A 686 -40.68 14.06 17.43
C PHE A 686 -41.85 13.86 18.35
N ASP A 687 -41.56 13.67 19.65
CA ASP A 687 -42.54 13.74 20.72
C ASP A 687 -41.87 14.30 21.98
N ILE A 688 -42.67 14.73 22.95
CA ILE A 688 -42.15 15.19 24.23
C ILE A 688 -42.86 14.44 25.36
N GLU A 689 -42.10 14.06 26.37
CA GLU A 689 -42.61 13.40 27.57
C GLU A 689 -42.00 13.99 28.85
N ALA A 690 -42.75 13.94 29.90
CA ALA A 690 -42.35 14.46 31.22
C ALA A 690 -42.60 13.39 32.31
N LYS A 691 -41.90 12.25 32.21
CA LYS A 691 -42.12 11.07 33.06
C LYS A 691 -41.80 11.31 34.55
N ASP A 692 -40.75 12.08 34.83
CA ASP A 692 -40.20 12.28 36.19
C ASP A 692 -40.61 13.62 36.82
N LEU A 693 -41.82 14.11 36.47
CA LEU A 693 -42.32 15.31 37.13
C LEU A 693 -42.79 15.00 38.57
N PRO A 694 -42.38 15.80 39.56
CA PRO A 694 -42.83 15.62 40.93
C PRO A 694 -44.32 15.85 41.05
N SER A 695 -45.05 14.89 41.59
CA SER A 695 -46.51 14.99 41.80
C SER A 695 -46.90 16.03 42.87
N SER A 696 -45.92 16.43 43.71
CA SER A 696 -46.09 17.41 44.77
C SER A 696 -46.02 18.86 44.30
N VAL A 697 -45.68 19.13 43.03
CA VAL A 697 -45.59 20.49 42.49
C VAL A 697 -46.96 20.89 41.98
N ILE A 698 -47.62 21.75 42.73
CA ILE A 698 -48.97 22.31 42.40
C ILE A 698 -48.80 23.84 42.28
N VAL A 699 -49.19 24.41 41.15
CA VAL A 699 -49.15 25.85 40.89
C VAL A 699 -50.61 26.30 40.62
N GLN A 700 -51.08 27.23 41.39
CA GLN A 700 -52.46 27.71 41.32
C GLN A 700 -53.53 26.60 41.36
N GLY A 701 -53.28 25.53 42.11
CA GLY A 701 -54.25 24.43 42.26
C GLY A 701 -54.12 23.37 41.14
N ILE A 702 -53.31 23.56 40.15
CA ILE A 702 -53.09 22.61 39.03
C ILE A 702 -51.73 21.92 39.20
N ALA A 703 -51.77 20.61 39.25
CA ALA A 703 -50.52 19.85 39.32
C ALA A 703 -49.71 20.02 38.01
N LEU A 704 -48.39 20.17 38.12
CA LEU A 704 -47.47 20.41 37.01
C LEU A 704 -47.61 19.34 35.90
N ARG A 705 -47.87 18.08 36.27
CA ARG A 705 -48.17 16.98 35.35
C ARG A 705 -49.41 17.22 34.51
N ILE A 706 -50.53 17.61 35.15
CA ILE A 706 -51.80 17.88 34.46
C ILE A 706 -51.67 19.07 33.50
N ALA A 707 -50.94 20.11 33.93
CA ALA A 707 -50.66 21.26 33.08
C ALA A 707 -49.85 20.85 31.82
N PHE A 708 -48.83 20.00 31.99
CA PHE A 708 -48.03 19.47 30.87
C PHE A 708 -48.88 18.61 29.91
N ASP A 709 -49.65 17.66 30.45
CA ASP A 709 -50.47 16.76 29.61
C ASP A 709 -51.54 17.56 28.82
N SER A 710 -52.17 18.58 29.42
CA SER A 710 -53.09 19.52 28.77
C SER A 710 -52.39 20.40 27.72
N PHE A 711 -51.18 20.82 27.96
CA PHE A 711 -50.32 21.53 27.03
C PHE A 711 -50.00 20.66 25.81
N LYS A 712 -49.46 19.44 26.06
CA LYS A 712 -49.14 18.48 25.01
C LYS A 712 -50.32 18.14 24.10
N ALA A 713 -51.50 17.94 24.67
CA ALA A 713 -52.74 17.64 23.91
C ALA A 713 -53.20 18.75 22.94
N ARG A 714 -52.74 19.97 23.12
CA ARG A 714 -53.04 21.13 22.25
C ARG A 714 -52.01 21.37 21.15
N LEU A 715 -50.88 20.64 21.14
CA LEU A 715 -49.81 20.80 20.14
C LEU A 715 -50.23 20.09 18.85
N ASP A 716 -50.24 20.80 17.74
CA ASP A 716 -50.20 20.20 16.41
C ASP A 716 -48.76 19.80 16.05
N GLU A 717 -48.57 19.16 14.90
CA GLU A 717 -47.28 18.66 14.47
C GLU A 717 -46.22 19.78 14.30
N LEU A 718 -46.67 20.95 13.78
CA LEU A 718 -45.76 22.09 13.56
C LEU A 718 -45.35 22.69 14.90
N GLU A 719 -46.30 22.89 15.80
CA GLU A 719 -46.05 23.44 17.11
C GLU A 719 -45.18 22.47 17.94
N LEU A 720 -45.44 21.16 17.85
CA LEU A 720 -44.60 20.16 18.48
C LEU A 720 -43.15 20.26 18.03
N LYS A 721 -42.88 20.39 16.72
CA LYS A 721 -41.53 20.60 16.18
C LYS A 721 -40.90 21.90 16.72
N ASN A 722 -41.68 22.98 16.83
CA ASN A 722 -41.22 24.24 17.41
C ASN A 722 -40.86 24.09 18.89
N GLN A 723 -41.67 23.34 19.67
CA GLN A 723 -41.39 23.06 21.08
C GLN A 723 -40.13 22.22 21.25
N VAL A 724 -39.97 21.18 20.41
CA VAL A 724 -38.77 20.33 20.40
C VAL A 724 -37.52 21.15 20.10
N PHE A 725 -37.60 22.03 19.09
CA PHE A 725 -36.48 22.92 18.75
C PHE A 725 -36.14 23.84 19.94
N SER A 726 -37.14 24.48 20.53
CA SER A 726 -36.97 25.34 21.71
C SER A 726 -36.37 24.58 22.90
N LEU A 727 -36.80 23.36 23.13
CA LEU A 727 -36.23 22.51 24.20
C LEU A 727 -34.78 22.15 23.94
N ILE A 728 -34.44 21.70 22.72
CA ILE A 728 -33.07 21.27 22.39
C ILE A 728 -32.09 22.45 22.44
N VAL A 729 -32.51 23.61 21.93
CA VAL A 729 -31.62 24.80 21.77
C VAL A 729 -31.69 25.69 23.00
N LEU A 730 -32.91 26.11 23.41
CA LEU A 730 -33.14 27.14 24.43
C LEU A 730 -33.38 26.56 25.82
N ARG A 731 -33.59 25.25 25.96
CA ARG A 731 -33.90 24.55 27.23
C ARG A 731 -35.11 25.12 27.96
N LYS A 732 -36.11 25.61 27.19
CA LYS A 732 -37.36 26.13 27.72
C LYS A 732 -38.52 25.80 26.77
N PHE A 733 -39.73 25.68 27.29
CA PHE A 733 -40.94 25.63 26.46
C PHE A 733 -41.20 27.00 25.87
N LYS A 734 -41.90 27.01 24.70
CA LYS A 734 -42.41 28.21 24.06
C LYS A 734 -43.92 28.32 24.32
N GLU A 735 -44.46 29.53 24.34
CA GLU A 735 -45.93 29.74 24.45
C GLU A 735 -46.64 29.36 23.13
N ILE A 736 -47.82 28.68 23.22
CA ILE A 736 -48.57 28.27 22.02
C ILE A 736 -49.17 29.52 21.37
N GLY A 737 -48.98 29.66 20.05
CA GLY A 737 -49.52 30.77 19.28
C GLY A 737 -48.62 32.00 19.19
N GLU A 738 -47.46 32.02 19.83
CA GLU A 738 -46.41 32.94 19.46
C GLU A 738 -45.87 32.54 18.07
N SER A 739 -46.52 33.04 17.02
CA SER A 739 -45.85 33.05 15.72
C SER A 739 -44.59 33.90 15.89
N PHE A 740 -43.57 33.59 15.08
CA PHE A 740 -42.40 34.45 14.93
C PHE A 740 -42.77 35.84 14.36
N SER A 741 -43.79 36.48 14.90
CA SER A 741 -44.28 37.80 14.46
C SER A 741 -43.61 38.86 15.32
N VAL A 742 -43.00 39.70 14.61
CA VAL A 742 -42.26 40.91 14.91
C VAL A 742 -43.11 41.89 15.73
N THR A 743 -43.15 41.79 17.06
CA THR A 743 -43.56 42.87 17.94
C THR A 743 -42.60 43.10 19.09
N ASN A 744 -42.03 44.19 19.04
CA ASN A 744 -41.08 45.03 19.79
C ASN A 744 -40.32 44.55 21.02
N GLN A 745 -40.51 43.34 21.56
CA GLN A 745 -39.60 42.79 22.60
C GLN A 745 -39.17 41.34 22.33
N SER A 746 -39.96 40.55 21.60
CA SER A 746 -39.60 39.21 21.12
C SER A 746 -38.77 39.24 19.83
N VAL A 747 -38.73 40.38 19.15
CA VAL A 747 -37.93 40.57 17.89
C VAL A 747 -36.45 40.44 18.10
N PHE A 748 -35.98 40.92 19.22
CA PHE A 748 -34.53 40.84 19.51
C PHE A 748 -34.03 39.41 19.76
N THR A 749 -34.84 38.51 20.32
CA THR A 749 -34.49 37.10 20.53
C THR A 749 -34.56 36.33 19.21
N SER A 750 -35.57 36.52 18.41
CA SER A 750 -35.74 35.85 17.12
C SER A 750 -34.80 36.38 16.04
N VAL A 751 -34.54 37.70 16.05
CA VAL A 751 -33.57 38.33 15.14
C VAL A 751 -32.14 37.91 15.52
N SER A 752 -31.80 37.80 16.79
CA SER A 752 -30.51 37.32 17.27
C SER A 752 -30.29 35.85 16.89
N GLU A 753 -31.32 34.99 16.96
CA GLU A 753 -31.30 33.61 16.52
C GLU A 753 -31.17 33.48 15.00
N LEU A 754 -31.96 34.23 14.23
CA LEU A 754 -31.84 34.29 12.77
C LEU A 754 -30.52 34.91 12.31
N PHE A 755 -30.02 35.93 13.01
CA PHE A 755 -28.75 36.56 12.71
C PHE A 755 -27.57 35.62 13.02
N SER A 756 -27.64 34.86 14.11
CA SER A 756 -26.67 33.83 14.46
C SER A 756 -26.67 32.72 13.41
N ASN A 757 -27.83 32.24 13.01
CA ASN A 757 -27.96 31.15 12.04
C ASN A 757 -27.58 31.62 10.64
N GLN A 758 -28.00 32.83 10.22
CA GLN A 758 -27.59 33.36 8.93
C GLN A 758 -26.12 33.80 8.89
N LEU A 759 -25.58 34.34 9.97
CA LEU A 759 -24.21 34.73 10.07
C LEU A 759 -23.28 33.48 10.03
N SER A 760 -23.62 32.42 10.76
CA SER A 760 -22.90 31.15 10.75
C SER A 760 -22.95 30.50 9.37
N TYR A 761 -24.14 30.49 8.72
CA TYR A 761 -24.31 30.00 7.35
C TYR A 761 -23.53 30.85 6.33
N TRP A 762 -23.56 32.16 6.45
CA TRP A 762 -22.82 33.07 5.58
C TRP A 762 -21.29 32.92 5.73
N ILE A 763 -20.81 32.80 6.96
CA ILE A 763 -19.40 32.68 7.27
C ILE A 763 -18.88 31.31 6.83
N SER A 764 -19.65 30.23 6.99
CA SER A 764 -19.28 28.89 6.50
C SER A 764 -19.23 28.79 4.97
N GLN A 765 -19.99 29.65 4.24
CA GLN A 765 -19.87 29.74 2.78
C GLN A 765 -18.65 30.54 2.30
N VAL A 766 -18.14 31.46 3.13
CA VAL A 766 -16.97 32.28 2.78
C VAL A 766 -15.67 31.57 3.07
N ASP A 767 -15.59 30.78 4.16
CA ASP A 767 -14.42 29.98 4.48
C ASP A 767 -14.82 28.72 5.24
N GLN A 768 -14.54 27.56 4.65
CA GLN A 768 -14.84 26.23 5.24
C GLN A 768 -14.01 25.92 6.50
N ASN A 769 -13.01 26.74 6.83
CA ASN A 769 -12.17 26.57 8.00
C ASN A 769 -12.60 27.41 9.22
N LEU A 770 -13.61 28.27 9.04
CA LEU A 770 -14.10 29.15 10.10
C LEU A 770 -15.36 28.55 10.75
N GLU A 771 -15.26 28.18 12.03
CA GLU A 771 -16.37 27.80 12.89
C GLU A 771 -16.76 28.97 13.78
N VAL A 772 -18.03 29.31 13.80
CA VAL A 772 -18.59 30.34 14.67
C VAL A 772 -19.59 29.70 15.62
N ASP A 773 -19.29 29.74 16.90
CA ASP A 773 -20.18 29.25 17.96
C ASP A 773 -20.67 30.45 18.79
N LEU A 774 -21.96 30.62 18.86
CA LEU A 774 -22.62 31.71 19.57
C LEU A 774 -23.34 31.13 20.81
N ASP A 775 -22.81 31.37 21.99
CA ASP A 775 -23.50 31.03 23.24
C ASP A 775 -24.30 32.25 23.72
N LEU A 776 -25.62 32.19 23.44
CA LEU A 776 -26.58 33.11 23.95
C LEU A 776 -27.05 32.59 25.32
N GLY A 777 -26.32 32.94 26.37
CA GLY A 777 -26.71 32.58 27.74
C GLY A 777 -28.19 32.88 28.06
N THR A 778 -28.69 32.48 29.23
CA THR A 778 -30.09 32.66 29.68
C THR A 778 -30.63 34.07 29.43
N LEU A 779 -31.68 34.18 28.59
CA LEU A 779 -32.29 35.42 28.14
C LEU A 779 -33.16 36.06 29.25
N ASP A 780 -32.54 36.61 30.26
CA ASP A 780 -33.14 37.64 31.10
C ASP A 780 -32.62 39.01 30.67
N GLN A 781 -33.34 40.05 30.90
CA GLN A 781 -33.04 41.43 30.48
C GLN A 781 -31.66 41.92 30.95
N GLU A 782 -31.07 41.27 31.95
CA GLU A 782 -29.67 41.46 32.40
C GLU A 782 -28.64 40.63 31.58
N ALA A 783 -29.06 39.59 30.86
CA ALA A 783 -28.22 38.70 30.07
C ALA A 783 -27.84 39.27 28.69
N PHE A 784 -28.58 40.30 28.22
CA PHE A 784 -28.12 41.08 27.03
C PHE A 784 -26.82 41.82 27.26
N ASN A 785 -26.38 41.91 28.49
CA ASN A 785 -25.11 42.53 28.84
C ASN A 785 -23.92 41.58 28.75
N THR A 786 -24.15 40.28 28.53
CA THR A 786 -23.07 39.29 28.42
C THR A 786 -23.28 38.40 27.19
N PHE A 787 -22.83 38.89 26.07
CA PHE A 787 -22.79 38.13 24.80
C PHE A 787 -21.45 37.37 24.70
N GLN A 788 -21.50 36.07 24.52
CA GLN A 788 -20.29 35.27 24.28
C GLN A 788 -20.21 34.84 22.82
N LEU A 789 -19.24 35.32 22.12
CA LEU A 789 -18.91 34.94 20.75
C LEU A 789 -17.64 34.09 20.73
N ARG A 790 -17.77 32.84 20.33
CA ARG A 790 -16.62 31.98 20.08
C ARG A 790 -16.34 31.87 18.58
N LEU A 791 -15.18 32.32 18.18
CA LEU A 791 -14.68 32.20 16.82
C LEU A 791 -13.56 31.16 16.81
N SER A 792 -13.70 30.12 16.00
CA SER A 792 -12.66 29.12 15.76
C SER A 792 -12.23 29.17 14.31
N TYR A 793 -10.92 29.30 14.07
CA TYR A 793 -10.35 29.24 12.74
C TYR A 793 -9.36 28.05 12.62
N SER A 794 -9.60 27.20 11.63
CA SER A 794 -8.83 26.01 11.41
C SER A 794 -7.87 26.19 10.25
N LEU A 795 -6.55 26.09 10.49
CA LEU A 795 -5.47 26.25 9.53
C LEU A 795 -4.71 24.93 9.33
N LEU A 796 -3.88 24.85 8.29
CA LEU A 796 -3.00 23.72 8.00
C LEU A 796 -3.76 22.38 7.90
N ASN A 797 -4.89 22.37 7.17
CA ASN A 797 -5.75 21.19 7.02
C ASN A 797 -6.27 20.65 8.37
N GLY A 798 -6.72 21.56 9.24
CA GLY A 798 -7.25 21.22 10.57
C GLY A 798 -6.21 20.97 11.66
N ARG A 799 -4.91 21.10 11.38
CA ARG A 799 -3.85 20.86 12.36
C ARG A 799 -3.63 22.02 13.33
N LEU A 800 -3.98 23.24 12.95
CA LEU A 800 -3.88 24.42 13.78
C LEU A 800 -5.27 25.03 13.91
N ARG A 801 -5.80 25.07 15.13
CA ARG A 801 -7.08 25.70 15.46
C ARG A 801 -6.83 26.90 16.38
N ILE A 802 -7.31 28.04 15.99
CA ILE A 802 -7.29 29.26 16.81
C ILE A 802 -8.72 29.57 17.23
N THR A 803 -8.99 29.54 18.52
CA THR A 803 -10.30 29.84 19.11
C THR A 803 -10.21 31.13 19.92
N ARG A 804 -11.15 32.01 19.68
CA ARG A 804 -11.30 33.23 20.47
C ARG A 804 -12.67 33.19 21.14
N ASP A 805 -12.68 33.28 22.45
CA ASP A 805 -13.88 33.44 23.28
C ASP A 805 -13.96 34.91 23.75
N GLY A 806 -15.00 35.62 23.34
CA GLY A 806 -15.22 37.03 23.74
C GLY A 806 -16.51 37.19 24.53
N THR A 807 -16.44 37.89 25.66
CA THR A 807 -17.61 38.35 26.41
C THR A 807 -17.78 39.84 26.23
N PHE A 808 -18.92 40.28 25.69
CA PHE A 808 -19.26 41.69 25.64
C PHE A 808 -20.10 42.05 26.85
N ASN A 809 -19.58 42.94 27.71
CA ASN A 809 -20.26 43.43 28.88
C ASN A 809 -20.70 44.89 28.62
N ASN A 810 -21.99 45.14 28.49
CA ASN A 810 -22.54 46.44 28.19
C ASN A 810 -23.12 47.16 29.40
N ASN A 811 -22.58 47.01 30.60
CA ASN A 811 -22.93 47.78 31.78
C ASN A 811 -22.29 49.16 31.75
N SER A 812 -22.85 50.03 30.90
CA SER A 812 -22.51 51.47 30.86
C SER A 812 -23.39 52.26 31.85
N SER A 813 -23.11 52.14 33.15
CA SER A 813 -23.39 53.22 34.08
C SER A 813 -22.21 53.39 35.02
N GLN A 814 -21.48 54.42 34.71
CA GLN A 814 -20.38 55.10 35.43
C GLN A 814 -18.97 54.72 34.97
N THR A 815 -18.37 55.80 34.44
CA THR A 815 -16.96 56.15 34.36
C THR A 815 -16.11 55.63 33.19
N ASN A 816 -15.79 56.58 32.30
CA ASN A 816 -14.71 56.69 31.37
C ASN A 816 -13.48 55.84 31.69
N ARG A 817 -13.42 54.68 31.07
CA ARG A 817 -12.20 54.01 30.54
C ARG A 817 -12.66 52.67 29.92
N ALA A 818 -12.77 52.69 28.59
CA ALA A 818 -12.89 51.43 27.86
C ALA A 818 -11.59 50.64 28.09
N ASP A 819 -11.66 49.64 28.90
CA ASP A 819 -10.55 48.70 29.10
C ASP A 819 -10.38 47.85 27.83
N VAL A 820 -9.33 48.13 27.08
CA VAL A 820 -8.98 47.44 25.84
C VAL A 820 -8.89 45.91 26.07
N SER A 821 -8.67 45.48 27.31
CA SER A 821 -8.62 44.07 27.71
C SER A 821 -9.97 43.33 27.54
N SER A 822 -11.10 44.03 27.66
CA SER A 822 -12.44 43.44 27.44
C SER A 822 -12.78 43.19 25.95
N ILE A 823 -12.10 43.90 25.06
CA ILE A 823 -12.28 43.75 23.59
C ILE A 823 -11.44 42.60 23.05
N ILE A 824 -10.37 42.21 23.74
CA ILE A 824 -9.44 41.19 23.24
C ILE A 824 -9.93 39.77 23.48
N GLY A 825 -10.72 39.49 24.53
CA GLY A 825 -11.29 38.19 24.83
C GLY A 825 -10.24 37.10 25.16
N ASP A 826 -10.72 35.93 25.47
CA ASP A 826 -9.90 34.76 25.75
C ASP A 826 -9.44 34.08 24.47
N PHE A 827 -8.17 33.72 24.38
CA PHE A 827 -7.61 33.02 23.22
C PHE A 827 -7.21 31.60 23.58
N THR A 828 -7.48 30.68 22.67
CA THR A 828 -6.93 29.32 22.70
C THR A 828 -6.37 28.99 21.33
N VAL A 829 -5.16 28.48 21.31
CA VAL A 829 -4.49 27.96 20.12
C VAL A 829 -4.19 26.48 20.34
N ASP A 830 -4.84 25.62 19.59
CA ASP A 830 -4.63 24.18 19.58
C ASP A 830 -3.83 23.77 18.36
N TYR A 831 -2.67 23.16 18.54
CA TYR A 831 -1.85 22.64 17.46
C TYR A 831 -1.69 21.12 17.58
N LEU A 832 -2.12 20.38 16.55
CA LEU A 832 -1.99 18.94 16.47
C LEU A 832 -0.57 18.60 16.02
N LEU A 833 0.27 18.11 16.94
CA LEU A 833 1.62 17.62 16.62
C LEU A 833 1.55 16.37 15.74
N THR A 834 0.58 15.50 16.00
CA THR A 834 0.31 14.31 15.20
C THR A 834 -0.98 14.50 14.41
N PRO A 835 -1.06 14.03 13.14
CA PRO A 835 -2.25 14.19 12.31
C PRO A 835 -3.52 13.55 12.87
N ASP A 836 -3.37 12.54 13.74
CA ASP A 836 -4.45 11.81 14.41
C ASP A 836 -4.90 12.48 15.72
N GLY A 837 -4.28 13.60 16.10
CA GLY A 837 -4.60 14.35 17.32
C GLY A 837 -4.18 13.69 18.63
N THR A 838 -3.39 12.61 18.58
CA THR A 838 -2.90 11.93 19.79
C THR A 838 -1.95 12.83 20.61
N PHE A 839 -1.18 13.68 19.95
CA PHE A 839 -0.38 14.74 20.57
C PHE A 839 -0.84 16.10 20.10
N LYS A 840 -1.19 16.96 21.05
CA LYS A 840 -1.53 18.35 20.76
C LYS A 840 -0.95 19.31 21.79
N ILE A 841 -0.56 20.48 21.30
CA ILE A 841 -0.17 21.62 22.14
C ILE A 841 -1.36 22.56 22.20
N LYS A 842 -1.70 22.99 23.39
CA LYS A 842 -2.72 23.99 23.65
C LYS A 842 -2.09 25.17 24.36
N ALA A 843 -2.07 26.32 23.72
CA ALA A 843 -1.72 27.59 24.33
C ALA A 843 -2.99 28.38 24.61
N TYR A 844 -3.12 28.98 25.76
CA TYR A 844 -4.29 29.77 26.12
C TYR A 844 -3.94 31.02 26.90
N SER A 845 -4.76 32.02 26.73
CA SER A 845 -4.77 33.25 27.54
C SER A 845 -6.22 33.50 27.95
N ARG A 846 -6.48 33.49 29.24
CA ARG A 846 -7.82 33.66 29.82
C ARG A 846 -7.84 34.75 30.86
N SER A 847 -8.89 35.55 30.84
CA SER A 847 -9.18 36.52 31.88
C SER A 847 -9.89 35.86 33.06
N ASN A 848 -9.29 35.96 34.26
CA ASN A 848 -9.87 35.41 35.48
C ASN A 848 -10.77 36.48 36.13
N SER A 849 -12.06 36.41 35.91
CA SER A 849 -13.02 37.25 36.60
C SER A 849 -13.50 36.59 37.93
N ASN A 850 -12.59 36.43 38.88
CA ASN A 850 -13.01 36.07 40.27
C ASN A 850 -13.49 37.34 40.97
N THR A 851 -14.78 37.59 40.96
CA THR A 851 -15.49 38.72 41.55
C THR A 851 -15.35 38.88 43.07
N ALA A 852 -14.80 37.86 43.75
CA ALA A 852 -14.64 37.90 45.21
C ALA A 852 -13.28 38.45 45.69
N LEU A 853 -12.26 38.48 44.85
CA LEU A 853 -10.92 38.98 45.17
C LEU A 853 -10.55 40.29 44.50
N ASN A 854 -11.29 40.70 43.43
CA ASN A 854 -11.01 41.89 42.65
C ASN A 854 -11.49 43.19 43.28
N SER A 855 -12.24 43.13 44.36
CA SER A 855 -12.65 44.34 45.12
C SER A 855 -11.52 44.99 45.95
N LEU A 856 -10.37 44.35 46.07
CA LEU A 856 -9.24 44.87 46.89
C LEU A 856 -8.00 45.25 46.05
N THR A 857 -7.91 44.81 44.81
CA THR A 857 -6.70 45.07 43.99
C THR A 857 -7.03 45.37 42.53
N ASN A 858 -7.76 46.17 42.07
CA ASN A 858 -8.03 46.72 40.70
C ASN A 858 -7.15 46.20 39.52
N GLN A 859 -6.76 44.93 39.53
CA GLN A 859 -5.98 44.28 38.46
C GLN A 859 -6.72 43.04 37.96
N SER A 860 -7.15 43.10 36.70
CA SER A 860 -7.59 41.90 35.97
C SER A 860 -6.42 40.94 35.77
N ALA A 861 -6.40 39.87 36.53
CA ALA A 861 -5.37 38.83 36.34
C ALA A 861 -5.60 38.06 35.09
N LEU A 862 -4.74 38.22 34.09
CA LEU A 862 -4.65 37.41 32.90
C LEU A 862 -3.91 36.12 33.23
N THR A 863 -4.52 34.97 32.97
CA THR A 863 -3.86 33.67 33.10
C THR A 863 -3.45 33.16 31.72
N THR A 864 -2.15 33.07 31.49
CA THR A 864 -1.60 32.49 30.28
C THR A 864 -0.96 31.16 30.59
N GLY A 865 -1.10 30.19 29.71
CA GLY A 865 -0.52 28.87 29.89
C GLY A 865 -0.32 28.11 28.57
N VAL A 866 0.60 27.16 28.62
CA VAL A 866 0.83 26.21 27.55
C VAL A 866 0.71 24.81 28.14
N SER A 867 -0.07 23.95 27.51
CA SER A 867 -0.23 22.55 27.89
C SER A 867 0.06 21.61 26.71
N LEU A 868 0.75 20.51 27.02
CA LEU A 868 0.93 19.40 26.09
C LEU A 868 -0.07 18.33 26.48
N LEU A 869 -0.97 18.00 25.57
CA LEU A 869 -1.93 16.91 25.75
C LEU A 869 -1.48 15.70 24.93
N HIS A 870 -1.42 14.56 25.59
CA HIS A 870 -1.26 13.26 24.96
C HIS A 870 -2.49 12.41 25.28
N THR A 871 -3.23 12.07 24.25
CA THR A 871 -4.40 11.20 24.34
C THR A 871 -4.00 9.82 23.85
N LYS A 872 -4.07 8.82 24.70
CA LYS A 872 -3.78 7.45 24.36
C LYS A 872 -4.94 6.56 24.79
N ASN A 873 -5.49 5.82 23.83
CA ASN A 873 -6.45 4.77 24.12
C ASN A 873 -5.69 3.54 24.59
N PHE A 874 -6.07 2.98 25.72
CA PHE A 874 -5.47 1.78 26.30
C PHE A 874 -6.56 0.83 26.77
N ASN A 875 -6.29 -0.47 26.61
CA ASN A 875 -7.22 -1.54 27.01
C ASN A 875 -6.91 -2.08 28.42
N SER A 876 -5.72 -1.75 28.95
CA SER A 876 -5.29 -2.13 30.30
C SER A 876 -4.37 -1.08 30.92
N LEU A 877 -4.37 -0.96 32.25
CA LEU A 877 -3.45 -0.09 32.98
C LEU A 877 -1.97 -0.42 32.74
N GLY A 878 -1.65 -1.70 32.46
CA GLY A 878 -0.28 -2.13 32.11
C GLY A 878 0.20 -1.54 30.77
N GLU A 879 -0.71 -1.37 29.83
CA GLU A 879 -0.42 -0.73 28.53
C GLU A 879 -0.19 0.79 28.70
N LEU A 880 -0.98 1.44 29.55
CA LEU A 880 -0.83 2.86 29.85
C LEU A 880 0.52 3.13 30.53
N LEU A 881 0.91 2.31 31.48
CA LEU A 881 2.15 2.47 32.27
C LEU A 881 3.41 2.00 31.52
N GLY A 882 3.28 1.53 30.29
CA GLY A 882 4.41 1.11 29.45
C GLY A 882 5.09 -0.20 29.89
N ILE A 883 4.47 -0.97 30.79
CA ILE A 883 5.01 -2.26 31.27
C ILE A 883 5.17 -3.25 30.11
N ALA A 884 4.26 -3.25 29.15
CA ALA A 884 4.34 -4.04 27.92
C ALA A 884 5.50 -3.59 27.01
N ARG A 885 5.87 -2.30 27.03
CA ARG A 885 6.97 -1.74 26.25
C ARG A 885 8.34 -2.11 26.83
N ASN A 886 8.43 -2.22 28.15
CA ASN A 886 9.64 -2.66 28.82
C ASN A 886 9.91 -4.16 28.60
N LYS A 887 8.88 -4.98 28.47
CA LYS A 887 9.03 -6.41 28.12
C LYS A 887 9.59 -6.57 26.71
N ARG A 888 9.06 -5.82 25.74
CA ARG A 888 9.55 -5.82 24.36
C ARG A 888 10.96 -5.23 24.21
N ARG A 889 11.32 -4.25 25.06
CA ARG A 889 12.67 -3.65 25.07
C ARG A 889 13.68 -4.57 25.75
N ARG A 890 13.26 -5.38 26.71
CA ARG A 890 14.09 -6.46 27.30
C ARG A 890 14.29 -7.58 26.30
N GLU A 891 13.25 -8.04 25.62
CA GLU A 891 13.36 -9.06 24.56
C GLU A 891 14.28 -8.61 23.43
N LEU A 892 14.25 -7.33 23.02
CA LEU A 892 15.16 -6.74 22.03
C LEU A 892 16.61 -6.54 22.54
N ASN A 893 16.79 -6.32 23.84
CA ASN A 893 18.12 -6.22 24.45
C ASN A 893 18.70 -7.62 24.72
N ASP A 894 17.87 -8.58 25.14
CA ASP A 894 18.26 -9.97 25.31
C ASP A 894 18.63 -10.62 23.94
N GLU A 895 17.97 -10.22 22.83
CA GLU A 895 18.40 -10.58 21.47
C GLU A 895 19.72 -9.90 21.06
N LYS A 896 20.03 -8.72 21.57
CA LYS A 896 21.30 -8.02 21.31
C LYS A 896 22.45 -8.49 22.21
N GLU A 897 22.17 -8.87 23.47
CA GLU A 897 23.17 -9.42 24.37
C GLU A 897 23.46 -10.91 24.12
N GLY A 898 22.55 -11.65 23.51
CA GLY A 898 22.79 -12.99 22.99
C GLY A 898 23.49 -13.04 21.62
N ALA A 899 23.81 -11.87 21.04
CA ALA A 899 24.49 -11.74 19.75
C ALA A 899 25.92 -11.16 19.86
N ASN A 900 26.48 -11.01 21.10
CA ASN A 900 27.88 -10.68 21.34
C ASN A 900 28.66 -11.92 21.75
#